data_a69531c76010d496e085b4d79b263c12
#
_entry.id   a69531c76010d496e085b4d79b263c12
#
_cell.length_a   1.000
_cell.length_b   1.000
_cell.length_c   1.000
_cell.angle_alpha   90.00
_cell.angle_beta   90.00
_cell.angle_gamma   90.00
#
_symmetry.space_group_name_H-M   'P 1'
#
loop_
_entity.id
_entity.type
_entity.pdbx_description
1 polymer ?
#
loop_
_entity_poly.entity_id
_entity_poly.type
_entity_poly.pdbx_seq_one_letter_code
_entity_poly.pdbx_strand_id
1 'polypeptide(L)'
;MHDPLTRTYAAGQGPRVNPFFRDLYRDAAASLAGLTAREHTAQVPPEVRERREEEFGRAELKLLYCSPTMELGVDIAQLNAVMMRNVPPTPANYAQRSGRAGRSGQPALVTTYCSTGNSHDQYYFRRSDRMVSGVVMPPRLDLTNEDLIVAHLQAIWLAETGLKLGRAVPEVIDVSIDETQRRPDPTLRLHDTVTAAIADEAAQRRAVAAAREVFADIADQLEQTVWWDDDWLERKVKAAPAEFDRAFDRWRDLYRAALVDRAEQHRRIVDHSLSERDRNQAARRRREAETQLALLKNESVDSKSLLSDFNPYRYLASEGFLPGYSFPRLPLAAYIPASGRRAEEGDFLQRPRFVAIREFGPGALIYHEGARYQVTRIQLPPETTGELATSEARRCEHCGYHHDPRERADRCQLCDHPLGAATHGLLHLHTVYTRRREKISSDEEERRRAGFRLVTSYRFQDHGDRLGRQDAHVADDAGKIATLHYGDSATVRITNLGRLRAKKDEPDGFWLDPATGRWLNEQDAKKAVGDADELPLIEDGGRERGRKKRVIPYVEDRRNILVLHLDEALPQATAVSLMYALERGVEAAFELEDAELTSELLPPEGDSRDRMLFTEAAEGGAGVLRRLQSQPGHLAKAARVALAICHFAEDGTDLGGAHCSRGCYTCLLTYGNQRHHDLIDRHAVRDLLLRLASAETLPTGAGVTRTDQMRVLAQRSDTGLERDFVSWLKERGHRLPDDAQVYVPEAGARPDFVYRLPGAPVAVFVDGPVHADARVAERDAQAEQRLIDAGWDVVRFPHDADWAAIVAGMPSYFGPGSDR
;
A
#
# COMPACT_ATOMS: atom_id res chain seq x y z
N MET A 1 -24.92 2.15 -39.79
CA MET A 1 -23.84 1.30 -40.30
C MET A 1 -24.47 -0.01 -40.71
N HIS A 2 -24.41 -0.38 -41.94
CA HIS A 2 -24.83 -1.70 -42.37
C HIS A 2 -23.78 -2.70 -41.88
N ASP A 3 -24.28 -3.73 -41.19
CA ASP A 3 -23.43 -4.84 -40.77
C ASP A 3 -22.87 -5.54 -42.06
N PRO A 4 -21.54 -5.50 -42.31
CA PRO A 4 -21.00 -6.11 -43.53
C PRO A 4 -21.04 -7.65 -43.50
N LEU A 5 -21.49 -8.25 -42.41
CA LEU A 5 -21.61 -9.70 -42.21
C LEU A 5 -23.01 -10.23 -42.52
N THR A 6 -23.98 -9.38 -42.82
CA THR A 6 -25.32 -9.84 -43.31
C THR A 6 -25.18 -10.42 -44.70
N ARG A 7 -24.95 -11.73 -44.79
CA ARG A 7 -24.96 -12.46 -46.07
C ARG A 7 -26.37 -12.94 -46.38
N THR A 8 -26.95 -12.48 -47.45
CA THR A 8 -28.16 -13.09 -48.00
C THR A 8 -27.80 -14.34 -48.77
N TYR A 9 -28.34 -15.47 -48.32
CA TYR A 9 -28.20 -16.76 -49.05
C TYR A 9 -29.48 -17.01 -49.83
N ALA A 10 -29.32 -17.58 -51.06
CA ALA A 10 -30.48 -18.10 -51.76
C ALA A 10 -31.11 -19.27 -51.01
N ALA A 11 -32.39 -19.47 -51.13
CA ALA A 11 -33.10 -20.53 -50.40
C ALA A 11 -32.43 -21.89 -50.60
N GLY A 12 -31.94 -22.49 -49.53
CA GLY A 12 -31.23 -23.79 -49.51
C GLY A 12 -29.70 -23.73 -49.62
N GLN A 13 -29.08 -22.54 -49.77
CA GLN A 13 -27.63 -22.39 -49.92
C GLN A 13 -26.90 -21.84 -48.64
N GLY A 14 -27.64 -21.54 -47.58
CA GLY A 14 -27.04 -21.06 -46.31
C GLY A 14 -26.40 -22.18 -45.49
N PRO A 15 -25.52 -21.84 -44.54
CA PRO A 15 -24.95 -22.82 -43.60
C PRO A 15 -26.11 -23.53 -42.88
N ARG A 16 -26.02 -24.87 -42.79
CA ARG A 16 -26.99 -25.63 -42.01
C ARG A 16 -26.82 -25.31 -40.53
N VAL A 17 -27.77 -24.52 -40.00
CA VAL A 17 -27.85 -24.24 -38.56
C VAL A 17 -28.37 -25.51 -37.88
N ASN A 18 -27.75 -25.94 -36.80
CA ASN A 18 -28.23 -27.04 -35.98
C ASN A 18 -29.65 -26.68 -35.45
N PRO A 19 -30.69 -27.44 -35.79
CA PRO A 19 -32.07 -27.16 -35.38
C PRO A 19 -32.25 -27.04 -33.88
N PHE A 20 -31.48 -27.85 -33.12
CA PHE A 20 -31.52 -27.82 -31.66
C PHE A 20 -31.19 -26.40 -31.10
N PHE A 21 -30.09 -25.80 -31.57
CA PHE A 21 -29.72 -24.45 -31.07
C PHE A 21 -30.66 -23.37 -31.57
N ARG A 22 -31.13 -23.50 -32.81
CA ARG A 22 -32.11 -22.55 -33.38
C ARG A 22 -33.41 -22.57 -32.55
N ASP A 23 -33.92 -23.75 -32.25
CA ASP A 23 -35.18 -23.92 -31.53
C ASP A 23 -35.00 -23.55 -30.05
N LEU A 24 -33.89 -23.95 -29.43
CA LEU A 24 -33.52 -23.53 -28.09
C LEU A 24 -33.50 -22.00 -27.95
N TYR A 25 -32.82 -21.29 -28.87
CA TYR A 25 -32.78 -19.83 -28.79
C TYR A 25 -34.14 -19.19 -29.01
N ARG A 26 -34.98 -19.75 -29.90
CA ARG A 26 -36.34 -19.25 -30.13
C ARG A 26 -37.22 -19.44 -28.88
N ASP A 27 -37.19 -20.61 -28.30
CA ASP A 27 -37.99 -20.97 -27.15
C ASP A 27 -37.52 -20.24 -25.89
N ALA A 28 -36.19 -20.13 -25.68
CA ALA A 28 -35.60 -19.34 -24.62
C ALA A 28 -35.95 -17.85 -24.76
N ALA A 29 -35.84 -17.27 -25.94
CA ALA A 29 -36.21 -15.87 -26.17
C ALA A 29 -37.67 -15.60 -25.81
N ALA A 30 -38.60 -16.52 -26.16
CA ALA A 30 -40.01 -16.40 -25.82
C ALA A 30 -40.26 -16.51 -24.31
N SER A 31 -39.57 -17.45 -23.63
CA SER A 31 -39.73 -17.69 -22.20
C SER A 31 -39.07 -16.59 -21.33
N LEU A 32 -38.04 -15.90 -21.84
CA LEU A 32 -37.36 -14.81 -21.17
C LEU A 32 -37.93 -13.43 -21.45
N ALA A 33 -38.98 -13.33 -22.28
CA ALA A 33 -39.63 -12.08 -22.58
C ALA A 33 -40.18 -11.41 -21.30
N GLY A 34 -39.73 -10.18 -21.02
CA GLY A 34 -40.10 -9.42 -19.81
C GLY A 34 -39.24 -9.72 -18.56
N LEU A 35 -38.28 -10.61 -18.66
CA LEU A 35 -37.33 -10.80 -17.57
C LEU A 35 -36.44 -9.55 -17.38
N THR A 36 -36.46 -8.99 -16.18
CA THR A 36 -35.62 -7.84 -15.84
C THR A 36 -34.55 -8.26 -14.82
N ALA A 37 -33.37 -7.74 -15.04
CA ALA A 37 -32.24 -7.87 -14.11
C ALA A 37 -31.88 -6.51 -13.50
N ARG A 38 -31.45 -6.51 -12.25
CA ARG A 38 -30.97 -5.31 -11.55
C ARG A 38 -29.63 -5.58 -10.89
N GLU A 39 -28.89 -4.53 -10.69
CA GLU A 39 -27.62 -4.51 -9.98
C GLU A 39 -27.86 -4.30 -8.48
N HIS A 40 -27.10 -5.01 -7.64
CA HIS A 40 -27.06 -4.85 -6.20
C HIS A 40 -25.59 -4.82 -5.76
N THR A 41 -25.02 -3.62 -5.75
CA THR A 41 -23.62 -3.38 -5.40
C THR A 41 -23.52 -2.21 -4.40
N ALA A 42 -22.36 -2.02 -3.82
CA ALA A 42 -22.10 -0.87 -2.95
C ALA A 42 -22.23 0.49 -3.66
N GLN A 43 -22.21 0.51 -5.01
CA GLN A 43 -22.39 1.73 -5.81
C GLN A 43 -23.84 2.16 -5.95
N VAL A 44 -24.78 1.24 -5.69
CA VAL A 44 -26.22 1.53 -5.71
C VAL A 44 -26.63 2.22 -4.39
N PRO A 45 -27.39 3.32 -4.44
CA PRO A 45 -27.85 3.99 -3.22
C PRO A 45 -28.60 3.03 -2.28
N PRO A 46 -28.40 3.14 -0.95
CA PRO A 46 -28.98 2.21 0.01
C PRO A 46 -30.48 1.99 -0.11
N GLU A 47 -31.26 3.07 -0.26
CA GLU A 47 -32.74 3.02 -0.42
C GLU A 47 -33.17 2.24 -1.67
N VAL A 48 -32.35 2.35 -2.74
CA VAL A 48 -32.62 1.61 -3.99
C VAL A 48 -32.25 0.15 -3.82
N ARG A 49 -31.19 -0.17 -3.01
CA ARG A 49 -30.82 -1.54 -2.69
C ARG A 49 -31.89 -2.22 -1.87
N GLU A 50 -32.34 -1.60 -0.78
CA GLU A 50 -33.41 -2.12 0.07
C GLU A 50 -34.68 -2.41 -0.71
N ARG A 51 -35.12 -1.47 -1.57
CA ARG A 51 -36.26 -1.70 -2.45
C ARG A 51 -36.06 -2.88 -3.40
N ARG A 52 -34.86 -3.01 -3.98
CA ARG A 52 -34.54 -4.16 -4.88
C ARG A 52 -34.49 -5.48 -4.12
N GLU A 53 -34.06 -5.48 -2.87
CA GLU A 53 -34.11 -6.65 -1.99
C GLU A 53 -35.55 -7.07 -1.70
N GLU A 54 -36.44 -6.11 -1.42
CA GLU A 54 -37.86 -6.39 -1.23
C GLU A 54 -38.52 -6.92 -2.52
N GLU A 55 -38.30 -6.26 -3.66
CA GLU A 55 -38.83 -6.71 -4.96
C GLU A 55 -38.33 -8.12 -5.29
N PHE A 56 -37.06 -8.43 -4.99
CA PHE A 56 -36.49 -9.76 -5.19
C PHE A 56 -37.07 -10.79 -4.22
N GLY A 57 -37.20 -10.47 -2.95
CA GLY A 57 -37.86 -11.31 -1.94
C GLY A 57 -39.32 -11.65 -2.27
N ARG A 58 -40.04 -10.72 -2.93
CA ARG A 58 -41.43 -10.94 -3.43
C ARG A 58 -41.48 -11.61 -4.80
N ALA A 59 -40.33 -12.00 -5.39
CA ALA A 59 -40.23 -12.54 -6.75
C ALA A 59 -40.76 -11.61 -7.89
N GLU A 60 -40.92 -10.33 -7.63
CA GLU A 60 -41.21 -9.30 -8.60
C GLU A 60 -40.00 -9.03 -9.51
N LEU A 61 -38.81 -8.96 -8.88
CA LEU A 61 -37.52 -8.97 -9.54
C LEU A 61 -36.95 -10.40 -9.52
N LYS A 62 -36.73 -11.00 -10.67
CA LYS A 62 -36.34 -12.42 -10.79
C LYS A 62 -34.82 -12.64 -10.90
N LEU A 63 -34.05 -11.62 -11.26
CA LEU A 63 -32.60 -11.72 -11.46
C LEU A 63 -31.88 -10.54 -10.83
N LEU A 64 -30.91 -10.85 -9.98
CA LEU A 64 -30.12 -9.85 -9.28
C LEU A 64 -28.63 -10.12 -9.50
N TYR A 65 -27.89 -9.11 -9.96
CA TYR A 65 -26.43 -9.13 -10.06
C TYR A 65 -25.83 -8.49 -8.81
N CYS A 66 -25.17 -9.30 -7.99
CA CYS A 66 -24.66 -8.88 -6.69
C CYS A 66 -23.13 -8.85 -6.65
N SER A 67 -22.59 -7.89 -5.92
CA SER A 67 -21.24 -7.98 -5.39
C SER A 67 -21.22 -8.82 -4.09
N PRO A 68 -20.05 -9.12 -3.48
CA PRO A 68 -19.96 -9.86 -2.22
C PRO A 68 -20.79 -9.29 -1.06
N THR A 69 -21.31 -8.07 -1.18
CA THR A 69 -22.22 -7.45 -0.18
C THR A 69 -23.44 -8.29 0.17
N MET A 70 -23.84 -9.21 -0.72
CA MET A 70 -24.96 -10.13 -0.51
C MET A 70 -24.57 -11.42 0.25
N GLU A 71 -23.29 -11.60 0.60
CA GLU A 71 -22.84 -12.74 1.43
C GLU A 71 -23.37 -12.62 2.86
N LEU A 72 -23.54 -11.41 3.36
CA LEU A 72 -23.97 -11.12 4.72
C LEU A 72 -25.36 -10.48 4.76
N GLY A 73 -26.28 -11.10 5.50
CA GLY A 73 -27.42 -10.40 6.07
C GLY A 73 -28.74 -10.36 5.29
N VAL A 74 -28.83 -10.78 4.02
CA VAL A 74 -30.11 -10.79 3.32
C VAL A 74 -30.80 -12.15 3.44
N ASP A 75 -31.93 -12.18 4.11
CA ASP A 75 -32.74 -13.39 4.22
C ASP A 75 -33.64 -13.54 2.98
N ILE A 76 -33.13 -14.26 1.98
CA ILE A 76 -33.91 -14.59 0.78
C ILE A 76 -34.40 -16.03 0.91
N ALA A 77 -35.60 -16.17 1.42
CA ALA A 77 -36.18 -17.47 1.79
C ALA A 77 -36.37 -18.46 0.61
N GLN A 78 -36.35 -18.03 -0.64
CA GLN A 78 -36.73 -18.84 -1.80
C GLN A 78 -35.77 -18.70 -2.99
N LEU A 79 -34.48 -18.66 -2.75
CA LEU A 79 -33.51 -18.60 -3.84
C LEU A 79 -33.28 -19.99 -4.44
N ASN A 80 -33.57 -20.16 -5.74
CA ASN A 80 -33.47 -21.43 -6.46
C ASN A 80 -32.16 -21.61 -7.19
N ALA A 81 -31.48 -20.53 -7.55
CA ALA A 81 -30.22 -20.60 -8.27
C ALA A 81 -29.23 -19.53 -7.82
N VAL A 82 -27.97 -19.94 -7.69
CA VAL A 82 -26.82 -19.05 -7.48
C VAL A 82 -25.82 -19.31 -8.59
N MET A 83 -25.46 -18.24 -9.29
CA MET A 83 -24.41 -18.28 -10.30
C MET A 83 -23.23 -17.43 -9.86
N MET A 84 -22.09 -18.04 -9.65
CA MET A 84 -20.84 -17.36 -9.34
C MET A 84 -20.08 -17.08 -10.63
N ARG A 85 -19.74 -15.83 -10.88
CA ARG A 85 -19.03 -15.36 -12.07
C ARG A 85 -17.60 -15.91 -12.13
N ASN A 86 -16.95 -16.02 -10.97
CA ASN A 86 -15.63 -16.60 -10.77
C ASN A 86 -15.67 -17.51 -9.56
N VAL A 87 -14.62 -18.33 -9.38
CA VAL A 87 -14.45 -19.11 -8.17
C VAL A 87 -14.28 -18.15 -6.98
N PRO A 88 -15.04 -18.34 -5.88
CA PRO A 88 -14.85 -17.56 -4.66
C PRO A 88 -13.41 -17.68 -4.12
N PRO A 89 -12.92 -16.70 -3.37
CA PRO A 89 -11.55 -16.71 -2.85
C PRO A 89 -11.25 -17.92 -1.98
N THR A 90 -12.17 -18.25 -1.09
CA THR A 90 -11.99 -19.33 -0.11
C THR A 90 -13.19 -20.30 -0.10
N PRO A 91 -13.01 -21.51 0.44
CA PRO A 91 -14.11 -22.44 0.70
C PRO A 91 -15.20 -21.82 1.59
N ALA A 92 -14.84 -20.96 2.55
CA ALA A 92 -15.79 -20.22 3.38
C ALA A 92 -16.70 -19.32 2.56
N ASN A 93 -16.14 -18.53 1.65
CA ASN A 93 -16.92 -17.67 0.76
C ASN A 93 -17.80 -18.50 -0.19
N TYR A 94 -17.29 -19.62 -0.70
CA TYR A 94 -18.09 -20.54 -1.50
C TYR A 94 -19.31 -21.04 -0.73
N ALA A 95 -19.12 -21.53 0.50
CA ALA A 95 -20.19 -22.02 1.37
C ALA A 95 -21.22 -20.92 1.70
N GLN A 96 -20.75 -19.69 1.97
CA GLN A 96 -21.63 -18.54 2.25
C GLN A 96 -22.48 -18.15 1.04
N ARG A 97 -21.91 -18.17 -0.16
CA ARG A 97 -22.63 -17.83 -1.41
C ARG A 97 -23.57 -18.95 -1.85
N SER A 98 -23.06 -20.19 -1.91
CA SER A 98 -23.85 -21.36 -2.33
C SER A 98 -24.98 -21.67 -1.37
N GLY A 99 -24.73 -21.54 -0.05
CA GLY A 99 -25.71 -21.77 1.00
C GLY A 99 -26.89 -20.80 1.05
N ARG A 100 -26.95 -19.83 0.13
CA ARG A 100 -28.15 -18.99 -0.06
C ARG A 100 -29.25 -19.69 -0.84
N ALA A 101 -28.92 -20.66 -1.70
CA ALA A 101 -29.89 -21.41 -2.46
C ALA A 101 -30.41 -22.65 -1.70
N GLY A 102 -31.69 -22.98 -1.85
CA GLY A 102 -32.28 -24.21 -1.32
C GLY A 102 -32.55 -24.24 0.18
N ARG A 103 -32.56 -23.12 0.87
CA ARG A 103 -32.72 -23.05 2.34
C ARG A 103 -34.04 -23.66 2.88
N SER A 104 -35.09 -23.64 2.06
CA SER A 104 -36.40 -24.13 2.44
C SER A 104 -36.66 -25.60 2.02
N GLY A 105 -35.60 -26.36 1.77
CA GLY A 105 -35.71 -27.77 1.33
C GLY A 105 -36.11 -27.92 -0.13
N GLN A 106 -36.11 -26.87 -0.92
CA GLN A 106 -36.39 -26.88 -2.35
C GLN A 106 -35.13 -27.25 -3.15
N PRO A 107 -35.25 -27.78 -4.37
CA PRO A 107 -34.15 -27.99 -5.27
C PRO A 107 -33.43 -26.67 -5.58
N ALA A 108 -32.10 -26.69 -5.55
CA ALA A 108 -31.29 -25.55 -5.86
C ALA A 108 -30.19 -25.87 -6.86
N LEU A 109 -29.88 -24.89 -7.71
CA LEU A 109 -28.77 -24.97 -8.66
C LEU A 109 -27.68 -23.98 -8.27
N VAL A 110 -26.47 -24.48 -8.05
CA VAL A 110 -25.28 -23.67 -7.86
C VAL A 110 -24.37 -23.89 -9.06
N THR A 111 -24.05 -22.81 -9.75
CA THR A 111 -23.16 -22.83 -10.91
C THR A 111 -22.00 -21.87 -10.70
N THR A 112 -20.77 -22.35 -10.92
CA THR A 112 -19.57 -21.52 -10.87
C THR A 112 -18.93 -21.48 -12.26
N TYR A 113 -18.77 -20.28 -12.80
CA TYR A 113 -18.05 -20.06 -14.04
C TYR A 113 -16.56 -19.85 -13.71
N CYS A 114 -15.71 -20.75 -14.21
CA CYS A 114 -14.27 -20.66 -14.05
C CYS A 114 -13.65 -20.05 -15.30
N SER A 115 -13.09 -18.84 -15.15
CA SER A 115 -12.45 -18.12 -16.26
C SER A 115 -11.15 -18.80 -16.67
N THR A 116 -10.96 -18.98 -17.97
CA THR A 116 -9.72 -19.59 -18.51
C THR A 116 -8.50 -18.68 -18.39
N GLY A 117 -8.70 -17.38 -18.22
CA GLY A 117 -7.64 -16.39 -18.05
C GLY A 117 -7.29 -16.07 -16.59
N ASN A 118 -7.91 -16.75 -15.64
CA ASN A 118 -7.66 -16.59 -14.20
C ASN A 118 -7.08 -17.89 -13.64
N SER A 119 -5.89 -17.81 -13.08
CA SER A 119 -5.18 -18.97 -12.54
C SER A 119 -5.83 -19.54 -11.26
N HIS A 120 -6.42 -18.69 -10.41
CA HIS A 120 -7.20 -19.12 -9.25
C HIS A 120 -8.40 -19.95 -9.69
N ASP A 121 -9.19 -19.48 -10.64
CA ASP A 121 -10.33 -20.19 -11.20
C ASP A 121 -9.89 -21.54 -11.78
N GLN A 122 -8.80 -21.57 -12.54
CA GLN A 122 -8.27 -22.79 -13.16
C GLN A 122 -7.68 -23.78 -12.14
N TYR A 123 -7.10 -23.27 -11.06
CA TYR A 123 -6.60 -24.11 -9.96
C TYR A 123 -7.74 -24.89 -9.34
N TYR A 124 -8.83 -24.22 -8.96
CA TYR A 124 -9.98 -24.86 -8.33
C TYR A 124 -10.89 -25.59 -9.32
N PHE A 125 -10.94 -25.21 -10.59
CA PHE A 125 -11.64 -25.99 -11.61
C PHE A 125 -11.12 -27.43 -11.68
N ARG A 126 -9.82 -27.62 -11.53
CA ARG A 126 -9.18 -28.94 -11.53
C ARG A 126 -9.23 -29.65 -10.17
N ARG A 127 -9.50 -28.93 -9.11
CA ARG A 127 -9.54 -29.38 -7.73
C ARG A 127 -10.81 -28.88 -7.04
N SER A 128 -11.96 -29.11 -7.68
CA SER A 128 -13.24 -28.58 -7.23
C SER A 128 -13.63 -29.08 -5.83
N ASP A 129 -13.17 -30.28 -5.46
CA ASP A 129 -13.30 -30.82 -4.12
C ASP A 129 -12.69 -29.94 -3.03
N ARG A 130 -11.56 -29.30 -3.32
CA ARG A 130 -10.90 -28.38 -2.38
C ARG A 130 -11.68 -27.10 -2.15
N MET A 131 -12.51 -26.68 -3.09
CA MET A 131 -13.38 -25.49 -2.93
C MET A 131 -14.73 -25.88 -2.32
N VAL A 132 -15.40 -26.90 -2.89
CA VAL A 132 -16.78 -27.27 -2.52
C VAL A 132 -16.84 -27.97 -1.16
N SER A 133 -15.84 -28.80 -0.86
CA SER A 133 -15.71 -29.57 0.39
C SER A 133 -14.48 -29.16 1.19
N GLY A 134 -13.88 -28.02 0.87
CA GLY A 134 -12.66 -27.53 1.50
C GLY A 134 -12.87 -27.20 2.99
N VAL A 135 -11.79 -27.30 3.73
CA VAL A 135 -11.80 -26.94 5.15
C VAL A 135 -11.91 -25.42 5.26
N VAL A 136 -12.92 -24.97 6.00
CA VAL A 136 -13.05 -23.56 6.33
C VAL A 136 -12.03 -23.23 7.43
N MET A 137 -10.98 -22.49 7.08
CA MET A 137 -10.00 -22.01 8.06
C MET A 137 -10.57 -20.77 8.77
N PRO A 138 -10.50 -20.70 10.11
CA PRO A 138 -10.85 -19.47 10.80
C PRO A 138 -9.90 -18.35 10.39
N PRO A 139 -10.40 -17.12 10.14
CA PRO A 139 -9.55 -15.98 9.85
C PRO A 139 -8.58 -15.76 11.01
N ARG A 140 -7.32 -15.53 10.70
CA ARG A 140 -6.31 -15.17 11.68
C ARG A 140 -5.99 -13.69 11.50
N LEU A 141 -6.13 -12.94 12.58
CA LEU A 141 -5.78 -11.52 12.61
C LEU A 141 -4.34 -11.39 13.14
N ASP A 142 -3.58 -10.52 12.53
CA ASP A 142 -2.30 -10.07 13.09
C ASP A 142 -2.58 -8.92 14.07
N LEU A 143 -2.63 -9.26 15.36
CA LEU A 143 -2.89 -8.29 16.43
C LEU A 143 -1.60 -7.56 16.88
N THR A 144 -0.53 -7.66 16.12
CA THR A 144 0.77 -7.08 16.48
C THR A 144 1.23 -5.99 15.52
N ASN A 145 0.37 -5.58 14.60
CA ASN A 145 0.61 -4.41 13.76
C ASN A 145 0.45 -3.13 14.60
N GLU A 146 1.52 -2.30 14.68
CA GLU A 146 1.54 -1.10 15.52
C GLU A 146 0.44 -0.11 15.15
N ASP A 147 0.21 0.17 13.85
CA ASP A 147 -0.82 1.12 13.40
C ASP A 147 -2.22 0.66 13.82
N LEU A 148 -2.49 -0.65 13.76
CA LEU A 148 -3.77 -1.22 14.19
C LEU A 148 -3.96 -1.03 15.70
N ILE A 149 -2.95 -1.35 16.50
CA ILE A 149 -2.99 -1.20 17.96
C ILE A 149 -3.10 0.27 18.37
N VAL A 150 -2.38 1.17 17.69
CA VAL A 150 -2.49 2.62 17.92
C VAL A 150 -3.91 3.11 17.63
N ALA A 151 -4.52 2.69 16.52
CA ALA A 151 -5.88 3.09 16.18
C ALA A 151 -6.92 2.62 17.23
N HIS A 152 -6.75 1.39 17.78
CA HIS A 152 -7.59 0.90 18.87
C HIS A 152 -7.34 1.67 20.17
N LEU A 153 -6.09 1.97 20.49
CA LEU A 153 -5.73 2.78 21.66
C LEU A 153 -6.35 4.18 21.56
N GLN A 154 -6.30 4.80 20.38
CA GLN A 154 -6.92 6.10 20.11
C GLN A 154 -8.44 6.04 20.22
N ALA A 155 -9.07 4.92 19.83
CA ALA A 155 -10.51 4.71 20.03
C ALA A 155 -10.87 4.60 21.52
N ILE A 156 -10.08 3.86 22.31
CA ILE A 156 -10.24 3.78 23.77
C ILE A 156 -10.06 5.18 24.39
N TRP A 157 -9.01 5.89 24.04
CA TRP A 157 -8.76 7.25 24.52
C TRP A 157 -9.93 8.20 24.18
N LEU A 158 -10.40 8.18 22.94
CA LEU A 158 -11.52 9.03 22.53
C LEU A 158 -12.79 8.72 23.31
N ALA A 159 -13.07 7.44 23.57
CA ALA A 159 -14.21 7.03 24.41
C ALA A 159 -14.08 7.57 25.84
N GLU A 160 -12.89 7.52 26.44
CA GLU A 160 -12.63 8.01 27.80
C GLU A 160 -12.70 9.53 27.94
N THR A 161 -12.50 10.29 26.84
CA THR A 161 -12.75 11.75 26.85
C THR A 161 -14.21 12.11 26.93
N GLY A 162 -15.13 11.19 26.61
CA GLY A 162 -16.56 11.44 26.51
C GLY A 162 -16.98 12.39 25.37
N LEU A 163 -16.06 12.75 24.49
CA LEU A 163 -16.28 13.68 23.39
C LEU A 163 -17.22 13.06 22.35
N LYS A 164 -18.30 13.80 22.02
CA LYS A 164 -19.20 13.47 20.92
C LYS A 164 -18.81 14.27 19.68
N LEU A 165 -18.41 13.60 18.62
CA LEU A 165 -17.93 14.24 17.40
C LEU A 165 -19.03 14.81 16.50
N GLY A 166 -20.31 14.54 16.81
CA GLY A 166 -21.43 15.00 16.00
C GLY A 166 -21.57 14.25 14.67
N ARG A 167 -22.19 14.92 13.69
CA ARG A 167 -22.48 14.33 12.36
C ARG A 167 -21.64 14.95 11.24
N ALA A 168 -21.00 16.08 11.48
CA ALA A 168 -20.25 16.83 10.51
C ALA A 168 -18.96 17.39 11.11
N VAL A 169 -17.88 17.46 10.31
CA VAL A 169 -16.58 18.00 10.77
C VAL A 169 -16.69 19.43 11.32
N PRO A 170 -17.55 20.34 10.82
CA PRO A 170 -17.76 21.66 11.47
C PRO A 170 -18.28 21.63 12.91
N GLU A 171 -18.76 20.50 13.42
CA GLU A 171 -19.06 20.35 14.85
C GLU A 171 -17.81 20.12 15.72
N VAL A 172 -16.69 19.76 15.07
CA VAL A 172 -15.38 19.56 15.71
C VAL A 172 -14.43 20.73 15.44
N ILE A 173 -14.47 21.26 14.21
CA ILE A 173 -13.60 22.34 13.73
C ILE A 173 -14.40 23.62 13.52
N ASP A 174 -13.88 24.72 14.05
CA ASP A 174 -14.46 26.05 13.84
C ASP A 174 -14.24 26.53 12.39
N VAL A 175 -15.33 26.63 11.66
CA VAL A 175 -15.39 27.14 10.29
C VAL A 175 -15.88 28.59 10.20
N SER A 176 -16.05 29.25 11.35
CA SER A 176 -16.49 30.65 11.39
C SER A 176 -15.48 31.57 10.71
N ILE A 177 -16.01 32.52 9.98
CA ILE A 177 -15.23 33.52 9.25
C ILE A 177 -15.40 34.86 9.99
N ASP A 178 -14.29 35.45 10.40
CA ASP A 178 -14.31 36.80 10.94
C ASP A 178 -14.52 37.83 9.79
N GLU A 179 -15.77 38.22 9.62
CA GLU A 179 -16.18 39.17 8.56
C GLU A 179 -15.55 40.57 8.69
N THR A 180 -14.95 40.85 9.86
CA THR A 180 -14.28 42.14 10.11
C THR A 180 -12.90 42.22 9.46
N GLN A 181 -12.34 41.08 9.06
CA GLN A 181 -11.03 41.02 8.41
C GLN A 181 -11.13 41.34 6.91
N ARG A 182 -10.12 42.03 6.40
CA ARG A 182 -10.03 42.38 4.96
C ARG A 182 -9.87 41.16 4.03
N ARG A 183 -9.48 40.03 4.57
CA ARG A 183 -9.49 38.68 3.96
C ARG A 183 -10.00 37.72 5.03
N PRO A 184 -11.27 37.41 5.03
CA PRO A 184 -11.84 36.44 5.99
C PRO A 184 -11.30 35.06 5.69
N ASP A 185 -10.33 34.62 6.48
CA ASP A 185 -9.78 33.27 6.44
C ASP A 185 -10.20 32.56 7.74
N PRO A 186 -10.96 31.45 7.66
CA PRO A 186 -11.36 30.74 8.86
C PRO A 186 -10.14 30.16 9.59
N THR A 187 -10.14 30.24 10.89
CA THR A 187 -9.02 29.74 11.71
C THR A 187 -8.85 28.24 11.59
N LEU A 188 -9.95 27.52 11.35
CA LEU A 188 -10.02 26.05 11.24
C LEU A 188 -9.38 25.34 12.43
N ARG A 189 -9.49 25.93 13.63
CA ARG A 189 -9.05 25.32 14.89
C ARG A 189 -10.13 24.40 15.42
N LEU A 190 -9.73 23.50 16.30
CA LEU A 190 -10.71 22.75 17.10
C LEU A 190 -11.54 23.71 17.93
N HIS A 191 -12.84 23.45 18.11
CA HIS A 191 -13.65 24.20 19.06
C HIS A 191 -13.07 24.12 20.48
N ASP A 192 -13.23 25.17 21.27
CA ASP A 192 -12.72 25.22 22.66
C ASP A 192 -13.22 24.06 23.51
N THR A 193 -14.45 23.64 23.31
CA THR A 193 -15.05 22.48 24.00
C THR A 193 -14.35 21.17 23.63
N VAL A 194 -13.97 21.01 22.38
CA VAL A 194 -13.21 19.84 21.88
C VAL A 194 -11.80 19.88 22.45
N THR A 195 -11.14 21.02 22.36
CA THR A 195 -9.78 21.22 22.89
C THR A 195 -9.73 20.92 24.39
N ALA A 196 -10.71 21.37 25.17
CA ALA A 196 -10.78 21.08 26.60
C ALA A 196 -10.99 19.59 26.89
N ALA A 197 -11.84 18.91 26.11
CA ALA A 197 -12.10 17.48 26.31
C ALA A 197 -10.88 16.60 25.99
N ILE A 198 -10.15 16.89 24.91
CA ILE A 198 -8.96 16.11 24.52
C ILE A 198 -7.74 16.39 25.40
N ALA A 199 -7.71 17.54 26.08
CA ALA A 199 -6.64 17.90 27.02
C ALA A 199 -6.83 17.31 28.44
N ASP A 200 -7.93 16.60 28.73
CA ASP A 200 -8.21 16.04 30.06
C ASP A 200 -7.20 14.94 30.44
N GLU A 201 -6.27 15.25 31.33
CA GLU A 201 -5.30 14.27 31.82
C GLU A 201 -5.96 13.12 32.60
N ALA A 202 -7.14 13.33 33.22
CA ALA A 202 -7.85 12.26 33.90
C ALA A 202 -8.38 11.24 32.88
N ALA A 203 -8.88 11.70 31.73
CA ALA A 203 -9.25 10.82 30.61
C ALA A 203 -8.06 10.04 30.08
N GLN A 204 -6.89 10.68 29.94
CA GLN A 204 -5.68 10.00 29.52
C GLN A 204 -5.28 8.86 30.48
N ARG A 205 -5.32 9.11 31.79
CA ARG A 205 -5.04 8.07 32.80
C ARG A 205 -6.05 6.92 32.76
N ARG A 206 -7.34 7.20 32.58
CA ARG A 206 -8.37 6.17 32.40
C ARG A 206 -8.14 5.36 31.14
N ALA A 207 -7.77 6.02 30.04
CA ALA A 207 -7.47 5.36 28.77
C ALA A 207 -6.29 4.38 28.87
N VAL A 208 -5.21 4.77 29.58
CA VAL A 208 -4.08 3.86 29.82
C VAL A 208 -4.52 2.64 30.63
N ALA A 209 -5.32 2.83 31.68
CA ALA A 209 -5.82 1.72 32.49
C ALA A 209 -6.73 0.78 31.70
N ALA A 210 -7.67 1.31 30.94
CA ALA A 210 -8.55 0.54 30.07
C ALA A 210 -7.78 -0.21 28.96
N ALA A 211 -6.79 0.46 28.35
CA ALA A 211 -5.97 -0.17 27.33
C ALA A 211 -5.13 -1.33 27.87
N ARG A 212 -4.56 -1.20 29.09
CA ARG A 212 -3.85 -2.30 29.75
C ARG A 212 -4.74 -3.53 29.97
N GLU A 213 -6.00 -3.32 30.35
CA GLU A 213 -6.95 -4.41 30.51
C GLU A 213 -7.26 -5.08 29.16
N VAL A 214 -7.55 -4.30 28.12
CA VAL A 214 -7.87 -4.81 26.76
C VAL A 214 -6.68 -5.55 26.15
N PHE A 215 -5.46 -5.06 26.32
CA PHE A 215 -4.27 -5.64 25.70
C PHE A 215 -3.64 -6.78 26.52
N ALA A 216 -4.15 -7.05 27.73
CA ALA A 216 -3.65 -8.16 28.57
C ALA A 216 -3.72 -9.50 27.86
N ASP A 217 -4.77 -9.75 27.08
CA ASP A 217 -4.97 -11.02 26.36
C ASP A 217 -3.95 -11.24 25.22
N ILE A 218 -3.29 -10.19 24.75
CA ILE A 218 -2.30 -10.24 23.68
C ILE A 218 -0.90 -9.81 24.12
N ALA A 219 -0.68 -9.62 25.41
CA ALA A 219 0.58 -9.12 25.96
C ALA A 219 1.80 -9.92 25.48
N ASP A 220 1.74 -11.26 25.55
CA ASP A 220 2.81 -12.16 25.07
C ASP A 220 3.16 -11.95 23.59
N GLN A 221 2.17 -11.54 22.77
CA GLN A 221 2.40 -11.26 21.36
C GLN A 221 3.00 -9.87 21.16
N LEU A 222 2.57 -8.89 21.93
CA LEU A 222 3.09 -7.51 21.89
C LEU A 222 4.55 -7.45 22.35
N GLU A 223 4.92 -8.18 23.38
CA GLU A 223 6.30 -8.27 23.87
C GLU A 223 7.28 -8.81 22.82
N GLN A 224 6.80 -9.57 21.82
CA GLN A 224 7.62 -10.07 20.72
C GLN A 224 7.82 -9.05 19.60
N THR A 225 7.18 -7.88 19.68
CA THR A 225 7.32 -6.82 18.67
C THR A 225 8.52 -5.92 18.95
N VAL A 226 9.02 -5.25 17.91
CA VAL A 226 10.18 -4.35 18.02
C VAL A 226 9.80 -3.01 18.67
N TRP A 227 8.56 -2.62 18.56
CA TRP A 227 8.04 -1.30 18.93
C TRP A 227 7.42 -1.23 20.34
N TRP A 228 7.10 -2.36 20.97
CA TRP A 228 6.50 -2.41 22.28
C TRP A 228 7.54 -2.29 23.40
N ASP A 229 7.25 -1.46 24.40
CA ASP A 229 8.00 -1.32 25.64
C ASP A 229 7.07 -0.87 26.78
N ASP A 230 7.58 -0.85 28.02
CA ASP A 230 6.77 -0.57 29.23
C ASP A 230 6.08 0.79 29.23
N ASP A 231 6.69 1.80 28.56
CA ASP A 231 6.18 3.18 28.50
C ASP A 231 5.39 3.47 27.22
N TRP A 232 5.26 2.49 26.32
CA TRP A 232 4.63 2.70 25.00
C TRP A 232 3.20 3.22 25.08
N LEU A 233 2.37 2.63 25.98
CA LEU A 233 0.99 3.04 26.18
C LEU A 233 0.88 4.50 26.61
N GLU A 234 1.67 4.89 27.63
CA GLU A 234 1.68 6.24 28.14
C GLU A 234 2.11 7.25 27.09
N ARG A 235 3.17 6.93 26.35
CA ARG A 235 3.66 7.81 25.28
C ARG A 235 2.62 7.99 24.19
N LYS A 236 1.96 6.92 23.74
CA LYS A 236 0.96 6.98 22.67
C LYS A 236 -0.31 7.70 23.12
N VAL A 237 -0.80 7.47 24.33
CA VAL A 237 -1.96 8.18 24.88
C VAL A 237 -1.65 9.67 25.04
N LYS A 238 -0.44 10.02 25.50
CA LYS A 238 -0.02 11.42 25.61
C LYS A 238 0.06 12.13 24.26
N ALA A 239 0.42 11.42 23.19
CA ALA A 239 0.47 11.95 21.83
C ALA A 239 -0.92 12.05 21.18
N ALA A 240 -1.92 11.28 21.62
CA ALA A 240 -3.22 11.16 20.99
C ALA A 240 -3.95 12.50 20.76
N PRO A 241 -3.94 13.51 21.66
CA PRO A 241 -4.55 14.81 21.40
C PRO A 241 -3.97 15.53 20.19
N ALA A 242 -2.65 15.53 20.05
CA ALA A 242 -1.97 16.16 18.91
C ALA A 242 -2.20 15.39 17.61
N GLU A 243 -2.29 14.07 17.67
CA GLU A 243 -2.60 13.22 16.54
C GLU A 243 -4.04 13.35 16.08
N PHE A 244 -4.98 13.52 17.04
CA PHE A 244 -6.37 13.84 16.74
C PHE A 244 -6.51 15.15 15.98
N ASP A 245 -5.83 16.20 16.41
CA ASP A 245 -5.85 17.50 15.73
C ASP A 245 -5.25 17.39 14.32
N ARG A 246 -4.10 16.72 14.17
CA ARG A 246 -3.44 16.48 12.87
C ARG A 246 -4.27 15.63 11.91
N ALA A 247 -5.08 14.72 12.41
CA ALA A 247 -5.93 13.90 11.56
C ALA A 247 -6.88 14.75 10.69
N PHE A 248 -7.20 15.97 11.13
CA PHE A 248 -8.04 16.89 10.36
C PHE A 248 -7.27 17.79 9.38
N ASP A 249 -5.94 17.72 9.29
CA ASP A 249 -5.17 18.62 8.44
C ASP A 249 -5.52 18.48 6.95
N ARG A 250 -5.73 17.26 6.47
CA ARG A 250 -6.21 17.04 5.09
C ARG A 250 -7.58 17.68 4.84
N TRP A 251 -8.50 17.61 5.78
CA TRP A 251 -9.80 18.26 5.66
C TRP A 251 -9.66 19.79 5.64
N ARG A 252 -8.79 20.33 6.50
CA ARG A 252 -8.47 21.78 6.54
C ARG A 252 -7.93 22.26 5.21
N ASP A 253 -7.01 21.49 4.63
CA ASP A 253 -6.40 21.83 3.35
C ASP A 253 -7.40 21.78 2.19
N LEU A 254 -8.25 20.75 2.16
CA LEU A 254 -9.35 20.65 1.19
C LEU A 254 -10.33 21.81 1.32
N TYR A 255 -10.69 22.19 2.54
CA TYR A 255 -11.63 23.25 2.83
C TYR A 255 -11.06 24.63 2.42
N ARG A 256 -9.81 24.92 2.80
CA ARG A 256 -9.10 26.14 2.38
C ARG A 256 -8.99 26.23 0.87
N ALA A 257 -8.56 25.17 0.22
CA ALA A 257 -8.42 25.14 -1.24
C ALA A 257 -9.75 25.42 -1.95
N ALA A 258 -10.85 24.84 -1.48
CA ALA A 258 -12.19 25.09 -2.03
C ALA A 258 -12.65 26.54 -1.79
N LEU A 259 -12.36 27.13 -0.62
CA LEU A 259 -12.66 28.55 -0.34
C LEU A 259 -11.87 29.47 -1.26
N VAL A 260 -10.59 29.24 -1.44
CA VAL A 260 -9.72 30.03 -2.31
C VAL A 260 -10.19 29.94 -3.76
N ASP A 261 -10.49 28.73 -4.25
CA ASP A 261 -10.98 28.55 -5.63
C ASP A 261 -12.34 29.25 -5.81
N ARG A 262 -13.27 29.11 -4.87
CA ARG A 262 -14.56 29.80 -4.91
C ARG A 262 -14.40 31.33 -5.02
N ALA A 263 -13.52 31.92 -4.18
CA ALA A 263 -13.27 33.34 -4.16
C ALA A 263 -12.58 33.83 -5.46
N GLU A 264 -11.61 33.07 -5.95
CA GLU A 264 -10.93 33.40 -7.22
C GLU A 264 -11.89 33.33 -8.41
N GLN A 265 -12.67 32.25 -8.50
CA GLN A 265 -13.64 32.13 -9.59
C GLN A 265 -14.73 33.21 -9.53
N HIS A 266 -15.16 33.61 -8.32
CA HIS A 266 -16.08 34.74 -8.17
C HIS A 266 -15.49 36.04 -8.71
N ARG A 267 -14.22 36.35 -8.39
CA ARG A 267 -13.53 37.54 -8.95
C ARG A 267 -13.50 37.51 -10.47
N ARG A 268 -13.23 36.34 -11.07
CA ARG A 268 -13.20 36.16 -12.53
C ARG A 268 -14.56 36.31 -13.19
N ILE A 269 -15.66 35.96 -12.50
CA ILE A 269 -17.02 36.11 -13.00
C ILE A 269 -17.39 37.60 -13.13
N VAL A 270 -16.99 38.41 -12.14
CA VAL A 270 -17.28 39.84 -12.10
C VAL A 270 -16.28 40.69 -12.88
N ASP A 271 -15.20 40.12 -13.39
CA ASP A 271 -14.22 40.79 -14.21
C ASP A 271 -14.70 40.91 -15.65
N HIS A 272 -15.18 42.07 -16.01
CA HIS A 272 -15.70 42.37 -17.35
C HIS A 272 -14.61 42.46 -18.44
N SER A 273 -13.31 42.45 -18.08
CA SER A 273 -12.20 42.39 -19.04
C SER A 273 -12.01 40.98 -19.62
N LEU A 274 -12.58 39.94 -18.97
CA LEU A 274 -12.50 38.56 -19.44
C LEU A 274 -13.58 38.25 -20.49
N SER A 275 -13.24 37.32 -21.40
CA SER A 275 -14.20 36.84 -22.39
C SER A 275 -15.42 36.18 -21.73
N GLU A 276 -16.59 36.22 -22.40
CA GLU A 276 -17.78 35.50 -21.93
C GLU A 276 -17.53 34.01 -21.71
N ARG A 277 -16.72 33.37 -22.57
CA ARG A 277 -16.29 31.97 -22.43
C ARG A 277 -15.53 31.74 -21.13
N ASP A 278 -14.61 32.65 -20.76
CA ASP A 278 -13.80 32.52 -19.54
C ASP A 278 -14.66 32.76 -18.30
N ARG A 279 -15.59 33.69 -18.32
CA ARG A 279 -16.55 33.93 -17.25
C ARG A 279 -17.48 32.73 -17.03
N ASN A 280 -17.98 32.15 -18.12
CA ASN A 280 -18.81 30.95 -18.06
C ASN A 280 -18.03 29.73 -17.52
N GLN A 281 -16.75 29.63 -17.85
CA GLN A 281 -15.87 28.60 -17.27
C GLN A 281 -15.65 28.87 -15.79
N ALA A 282 -15.41 30.09 -15.37
CA ALA A 282 -15.27 30.48 -13.97
C ALA A 282 -16.55 30.19 -13.17
N ALA A 283 -17.75 30.45 -13.76
CA ALA A 283 -19.04 30.14 -13.12
C ALA A 283 -19.22 28.62 -12.87
N ARG A 284 -18.73 27.76 -13.78
CA ARG A 284 -18.75 26.31 -13.58
C ARG A 284 -17.80 25.89 -12.45
N ARG A 285 -16.58 26.41 -12.45
CA ARG A 285 -15.59 26.10 -11.39
C ARG A 285 -16.04 26.59 -10.02
N ARG A 286 -16.66 27.77 -9.94
CA ARG A 286 -17.24 28.25 -8.70
C ARG A 286 -18.27 27.26 -8.14
N ARG A 287 -19.18 26.74 -8.98
CA ARG A 287 -20.15 25.71 -8.58
C ARG A 287 -19.48 24.42 -8.10
N GLU A 288 -18.41 23.99 -8.79
CA GLU A 288 -17.64 22.82 -8.34
C GLU A 288 -17.06 23.04 -6.94
N ALA A 289 -16.49 24.22 -6.66
CA ALA A 289 -15.97 24.57 -5.34
C ALA A 289 -17.08 24.67 -4.27
N GLU A 290 -18.25 25.22 -4.62
CA GLU A 290 -19.42 25.28 -3.73
C GLU A 290 -19.95 23.89 -3.40
N THR A 291 -20.04 22.98 -4.36
CA THR A 291 -20.39 21.57 -4.14
C THR A 291 -19.39 20.88 -3.21
N GLN A 292 -18.09 21.12 -3.43
CA GLN A 292 -17.05 20.57 -2.57
C GLN A 292 -17.16 21.08 -1.13
N LEU A 293 -17.42 22.37 -0.92
CA LEU A 293 -17.64 22.94 0.42
C LEU A 293 -18.85 22.33 1.11
N ALA A 294 -19.96 22.16 0.38
CA ALA A 294 -21.18 21.51 0.91
C ALA A 294 -20.91 20.05 1.34
N LEU A 295 -20.15 19.29 0.52
CA LEU A 295 -19.75 17.93 0.86
C LEU A 295 -18.84 17.88 2.09
N LEU A 296 -17.82 18.74 2.17
CA LEU A 296 -16.91 18.83 3.31
C LEU A 296 -17.63 19.18 4.60
N LYS A 297 -18.68 20.00 4.54
CA LYS A 297 -19.53 20.36 5.68
C LYS A 297 -20.62 19.35 5.96
N ASN A 298 -20.80 18.34 5.10
CA ASN A 298 -21.88 17.37 5.20
C ASN A 298 -23.28 18.02 5.23
N GLU A 299 -23.46 19.11 4.46
CA GLU A 299 -24.70 19.91 4.39
C GLU A 299 -25.77 19.34 3.41
N SER A 300 -25.59 18.13 2.89
CA SER A 300 -26.60 17.57 1.97
C SER A 300 -27.94 17.32 2.65
N VAL A 301 -29.01 17.72 1.98
CA VAL A 301 -30.39 17.86 2.52
C VAL A 301 -31.04 16.53 2.90
N ASP A 302 -30.48 15.40 2.52
CA ASP A 302 -31.06 14.08 2.73
C ASP A 302 -30.48 13.34 3.95
N SER A 303 -31.29 12.44 4.51
CA SER A 303 -30.99 11.53 5.63
C SER A 303 -29.67 10.70 5.53
N LYS A 304 -28.89 10.96 4.50
CA LYS A 304 -27.64 10.29 4.13
C LYS A 304 -26.40 10.82 4.87
N SER A 305 -26.52 11.78 5.77
CA SER A 305 -25.38 12.41 6.46
C SER A 305 -24.51 11.42 7.25
N LEU A 306 -25.08 10.31 7.73
CA LEU A 306 -24.35 9.25 8.42
C LEU A 306 -23.48 8.39 7.48
N LEU A 307 -23.83 8.34 6.20
CA LEU A 307 -23.10 7.58 5.16
C LEU A 307 -22.08 8.44 4.41
N SER A 308 -22.04 9.75 4.71
CA SER A 308 -21.05 10.67 4.13
C SER A 308 -19.65 10.32 4.60
N ASP A 309 -18.69 10.38 3.67
CA ASP A 309 -17.26 10.19 3.97
C ASP A 309 -16.69 11.28 4.87
N PHE A 310 -17.38 12.42 5.01
CA PHE A 310 -17.06 13.52 5.92
C PHE A 310 -17.87 13.50 7.23
N ASN A 311 -18.53 12.37 7.55
CA ASN A 311 -18.91 12.11 8.92
C ASN A 311 -17.64 11.98 9.79
N PRO A 312 -17.48 12.64 10.93
CA PRO A 312 -16.22 12.68 11.68
C PRO A 312 -15.66 11.31 12.04
N TYR A 313 -16.50 10.34 12.42
CA TYR A 313 -16.03 8.99 12.74
C TYR A 313 -15.50 8.25 11.51
N ARG A 314 -16.21 8.32 10.37
CA ARG A 314 -15.74 7.73 9.11
C ARG A 314 -14.48 8.42 8.61
N TYR A 315 -14.45 9.75 8.74
CA TYR A 315 -13.31 10.54 8.34
C TYR A 315 -12.05 10.16 9.14
N LEU A 316 -12.15 10.11 10.47
CA LEU A 316 -11.06 9.70 11.36
C LEU A 316 -10.62 8.24 11.11
N ALA A 317 -11.55 7.34 10.78
CA ALA A 317 -11.22 5.99 10.35
C ALA A 317 -10.48 5.98 9.02
N SER A 318 -10.91 6.78 8.04
CA SER A 318 -10.22 6.89 6.76
C SER A 318 -8.84 7.55 6.87
N GLU A 319 -8.63 8.43 7.85
CA GLU A 319 -7.32 9.03 8.16
C GLU A 319 -6.42 8.10 8.98
N GLY A 320 -6.93 6.94 9.44
CA GLY A 320 -6.18 5.97 10.23
C GLY A 320 -6.03 6.35 11.71
N PHE A 321 -6.77 7.34 12.19
CA PHE A 321 -6.83 7.67 13.62
C PHE A 321 -7.73 6.70 14.38
N LEU A 322 -8.84 6.26 13.79
CA LEU A 322 -9.71 5.19 14.32
C LEU A 322 -9.56 3.92 13.48
N PRO A 323 -9.86 2.73 14.03
CA PRO A 323 -9.84 1.49 13.26
C PRO A 323 -10.74 1.58 12.03
N GLY A 324 -10.17 1.38 10.85
CA GLY A 324 -10.85 1.60 9.57
C GLY A 324 -11.69 0.41 9.10
N TYR A 325 -11.28 -0.81 9.41
CA TYR A 325 -11.90 -2.08 8.98
C TYR A 325 -12.30 -2.12 7.50
N SER A 326 -13.53 -1.73 7.19
CA SER A 326 -14.09 -1.74 5.84
C SER A 326 -13.92 -0.43 5.06
N PHE A 327 -13.31 0.60 5.65
CA PHE A 327 -13.11 1.87 4.98
C PHE A 327 -11.73 1.93 4.31
N PRO A 328 -11.65 2.36 3.03
CA PRO A 328 -10.34 2.56 2.41
C PRO A 328 -9.58 3.66 3.15
N ARG A 329 -8.38 3.35 3.60
CA ARG A 329 -7.50 4.31 4.26
C ARG A 329 -7.04 5.37 3.27
N LEU A 330 -7.17 6.64 3.67
CA LEU A 330 -6.70 7.80 2.92
C LEU A 330 -7.10 7.77 1.42
N PRO A 331 -8.38 7.59 1.08
CA PRO A 331 -8.78 7.48 -0.33
C PRO A 331 -8.49 8.77 -1.08
N LEU A 332 -8.15 8.62 -2.36
CA LEU A 332 -8.11 9.74 -3.29
C LEU A 332 -9.44 9.84 -4.03
N ALA A 333 -9.86 11.06 -4.30
CA ALA A 333 -11.13 11.33 -4.95
C ALA A 333 -10.94 11.90 -6.36
N ALA A 334 -11.80 11.48 -7.28
CA ALA A 334 -11.92 12.08 -8.60
C ALA A 334 -13.31 12.72 -8.72
N TYR A 335 -13.36 14.05 -8.93
CA TYR A 335 -14.61 14.73 -9.17
C TYR A 335 -15.17 14.38 -10.55
N ILE A 336 -16.39 13.88 -10.59
CA ILE A 336 -17.15 13.54 -11.77
C ILE A 336 -18.21 14.63 -11.96
N PRO A 337 -18.13 15.45 -13.02
CA PRO A 337 -19.12 16.51 -13.24
C PRO A 337 -20.49 15.94 -13.59
N ALA A 338 -21.52 16.59 -13.07
CA ALA A 338 -22.92 16.25 -13.34
C ALA A 338 -23.23 16.15 -14.83
N SER A 339 -24.02 15.16 -15.24
CA SER A 339 -24.42 14.94 -16.61
C SER A 339 -25.93 14.79 -16.74
N GLY A 340 -26.56 15.71 -17.49
CA GLY A 340 -27.99 15.66 -17.85
C GLY A 340 -28.86 16.66 -17.09
N ARG A 341 -30.15 16.76 -17.51
CA ARG A 341 -31.12 17.74 -16.99
C ARG A 341 -31.58 17.50 -15.53
N ARG A 342 -31.24 16.33 -14.93
CA ARG A 342 -31.64 15.94 -13.57
C ARG A 342 -30.53 15.90 -12.56
N ALA A 343 -29.26 16.07 -12.98
CA ALA A 343 -28.13 16.03 -12.08
C ALA A 343 -27.70 17.46 -11.74
N GLU A 344 -28.15 17.96 -10.62
CA GLU A 344 -27.77 19.29 -10.12
C GLU A 344 -26.41 19.30 -9.43
N GLU A 345 -25.93 18.13 -9.00
CA GLU A 345 -24.69 17.96 -8.24
C GLU A 345 -23.73 16.95 -8.90
N GLY A 346 -22.44 17.26 -8.92
CA GLY A 346 -21.39 16.32 -9.30
C GLY A 346 -21.15 15.29 -8.19
N ASP A 347 -20.40 14.24 -8.49
CA ASP A 347 -20.07 13.16 -7.56
C ASP A 347 -18.56 13.01 -7.38
N PHE A 348 -18.13 12.40 -6.27
CA PHE A 348 -16.74 12.08 -6.01
C PHE A 348 -16.52 10.57 -6.01
N LEU A 349 -15.81 10.08 -7.04
CA LEU A 349 -15.38 8.69 -7.11
C LEU A 349 -14.12 8.49 -6.28
N GLN A 350 -14.18 7.67 -5.24
CA GLN A 350 -13.06 7.38 -4.37
C GLN A 350 -12.34 6.08 -4.75
N ARG A 351 -11.03 6.05 -4.55
CA ARG A 351 -10.18 4.86 -4.73
C ARG A 351 -9.07 4.83 -3.66
N PRO A 352 -8.66 3.65 -3.20
CA PRO A 352 -7.44 3.49 -2.40
C PRO A 352 -6.24 4.10 -3.14
N ARG A 353 -5.29 4.69 -2.41
CA ARG A 353 -4.18 5.46 -2.98
C ARG A 353 -3.39 4.71 -4.05
N PHE A 354 -3.05 3.45 -3.81
CA PHE A 354 -2.26 2.65 -4.75
C PHE A 354 -3.00 2.27 -6.03
N VAL A 355 -4.32 2.22 -5.98
CA VAL A 355 -5.16 2.11 -7.16
C VAL A 355 -5.29 3.46 -7.86
N ALA A 356 -5.53 4.51 -7.06
CA ALA A 356 -5.77 5.87 -7.58
C ALA A 356 -4.58 6.44 -8.36
N ILE A 357 -3.33 6.17 -7.95
CA ILE A 357 -2.15 6.67 -8.69
C ILE A 357 -2.11 6.14 -10.14
N ARG A 358 -2.70 4.97 -10.38
CA ARG A 358 -2.83 4.35 -11.70
C ARG A 358 -4.06 4.87 -12.45
N GLU A 359 -5.21 4.99 -11.76
CA GLU A 359 -6.49 5.37 -12.38
C GLU A 359 -6.66 6.88 -12.50
N PHE A 360 -6.12 7.68 -11.57
CA PHE A 360 -6.29 9.13 -11.50
C PHE A 360 -5.05 9.91 -11.92
N GLY A 361 -4.09 9.25 -12.53
CA GLY A 361 -2.88 9.90 -13.06
C GLY A 361 -3.20 10.96 -14.13
N PRO A 362 -2.25 11.84 -14.47
CA PRO A 362 -2.45 12.94 -15.42
C PRO A 362 -2.97 12.47 -16.77
N GLY A 363 -4.17 12.94 -17.17
CA GLY A 363 -4.82 12.59 -18.42
C GLY A 363 -5.36 11.15 -18.49
N ALA A 364 -5.43 10.42 -17.39
CA ALA A 364 -6.05 9.11 -17.30
C ALA A 364 -7.55 9.16 -17.67
N LEU A 365 -8.08 8.03 -18.09
CA LEU A 365 -9.48 7.86 -18.47
C LEU A 365 -10.19 7.04 -17.40
N ILE A 366 -11.23 7.62 -16.83
CA ILE A 366 -12.13 7.01 -15.85
C ILE A 366 -13.44 6.65 -16.55
N TYR A 367 -13.91 5.45 -16.35
CA TYR A 367 -15.20 4.98 -16.87
C TYR A 367 -16.17 4.86 -15.69
N HIS A 368 -17.23 5.64 -15.74
CA HIS A 368 -18.23 5.70 -14.68
C HIS A 368 -19.62 5.89 -15.28
N GLU A 369 -20.60 5.09 -14.83
CA GLU A 369 -22.01 5.14 -15.27
C GLU A 369 -22.21 5.27 -16.79
N GLY A 370 -21.51 4.44 -17.54
CA GLY A 370 -21.65 4.43 -19.00
C GLY A 370 -21.06 5.65 -19.72
N ALA A 371 -20.28 6.48 -19.04
CA ALA A 371 -19.57 7.61 -19.62
C ALA A 371 -18.05 7.52 -19.37
N ARG A 372 -17.30 8.27 -20.17
CA ARG A 372 -15.84 8.37 -20.08
C ARG A 372 -15.44 9.76 -19.62
N TYR A 373 -14.59 9.80 -18.62
CA TYR A 373 -14.08 11.04 -18.04
C TYR A 373 -12.56 11.05 -18.12
N GLN A 374 -11.98 12.20 -18.43
CA GLN A 374 -10.54 12.38 -18.49
C GLN A 374 -10.08 13.25 -17.33
N VAL A 375 -9.07 12.80 -16.59
CA VAL A 375 -8.39 13.59 -15.56
C VAL A 375 -7.67 14.76 -16.20
N THR A 376 -8.04 15.98 -15.82
CA THR A 376 -7.52 17.23 -16.44
C THR A 376 -6.80 18.13 -15.45
N ARG A 377 -7.11 18.00 -14.17
CA ARG A 377 -6.61 18.93 -13.14
C ARG A 377 -6.42 18.16 -11.82
N ILE A 378 -5.46 18.61 -11.03
CA ILE A 378 -5.28 18.21 -9.63
C ILE A 378 -5.69 19.36 -8.73
N GLN A 379 -6.21 19.07 -7.57
CA GLN A 379 -6.37 20.03 -6.50
C GLN A 379 -4.98 20.35 -5.91
N LEU A 380 -4.62 21.61 -5.91
CA LEU A 380 -3.37 22.06 -5.33
C LEU A 380 -3.55 22.31 -3.82
N PRO A 381 -2.53 22.02 -3.00
CA PRO A 381 -2.54 22.45 -1.60
C PRO A 381 -2.62 23.97 -1.53
N PRO A 382 -3.26 24.53 -0.48
CA PRO A 382 -3.30 25.96 -0.27
C PRO A 382 -1.90 26.47 0.06
N GLU A 383 -1.33 27.30 -0.80
CA GLU A 383 0.01 27.84 -0.63
C GLU A 383 0.00 29.15 0.17
N THR A 384 0.91 29.26 1.12
CA THR A 384 1.16 30.50 1.89
C THR A 384 2.10 31.47 1.18
N THR A 385 2.84 31.02 0.15
CA THR A 385 3.95 31.79 -0.47
C THR A 385 3.90 31.94 -2.00
N GLY A 386 2.86 31.39 -2.65
CA GLY A 386 2.74 31.48 -4.13
C GLY A 386 3.62 30.48 -4.92
N GLU A 387 4.44 29.67 -4.26
CA GLU A 387 5.20 28.60 -4.89
C GLU A 387 4.59 27.23 -4.58
N LEU A 388 4.51 26.35 -5.59
CA LEU A 388 4.03 25.00 -5.43
C LEU A 388 4.97 24.19 -4.52
N ALA A 389 4.48 23.80 -3.35
CA ALA A 389 5.24 22.96 -2.43
C ALA A 389 5.46 21.57 -3.05
N THR A 390 6.71 21.26 -3.35
CA THR A 390 7.13 19.93 -3.81
C THR A 390 8.19 19.39 -2.87
N SER A 391 8.19 18.10 -2.66
CA SER A 391 9.21 17.40 -1.88
C SER A 391 10.29 16.79 -2.79
N GLU A 392 11.33 16.33 -2.15
CA GLU A 392 12.39 15.56 -2.79
C GLU A 392 12.59 14.25 -2.02
N ALA A 393 13.17 13.25 -2.66
CA ALA A 393 13.55 12.01 -2.01
C ALA A 393 14.74 11.36 -2.73
N ARG A 394 15.52 10.60 -2.00
CA ARG A 394 16.56 9.74 -2.56
C ARG A 394 16.09 8.30 -2.48
N ARG A 395 16.13 7.60 -3.60
CA ARG A 395 15.87 6.18 -3.68
C ARG A 395 17.17 5.45 -3.98
N CYS A 396 17.45 4.40 -3.23
CA CYS A 396 18.57 3.53 -3.55
C CYS A 396 18.27 2.76 -4.84
N GLU A 397 19.13 2.89 -5.83
CA GLU A 397 18.98 2.19 -7.12
C GLU A 397 19.25 0.70 -6.99
N HIS A 398 19.96 0.27 -5.94
CA HIS A 398 20.31 -1.12 -5.71
C HIS A 398 19.21 -1.92 -4.99
N CYS A 399 18.60 -1.37 -3.92
CA CYS A 399 17.63 -2.11 -3.11
C CYS A 399 16.21 -1.52 -3.09
N GLY A 400 15.97 -0.36 -3.74
CA GLY A 400 14.67 0.29 -3.77
C GLY A 400 14.27 1.03 -2.49
N TYR A 401 15.12 1.03 -1.45
CA TYR A 401 14.85 1.74 -0.19
C TYR A 401 14.86 3.25 -0.41
N HIS A 402 13.89 4.00 0.15
CA HIS A 402 13.88 5.45 0.04
C HIS A 402 14.29 6.11 1.36
N HIS A 403 15.00 7.24 1.22
CA HIS A 403 15.56 8.03 2.31
C HIS A 403 14.82 9.36 2.47
N ASP A 404 14.65 9.80 3.73
CA ASP A 404 14.15 11.15 4.00
C ASP A 404 15.18 12.18 3.51
N PRO A 405 14.78 13.24 2.79
CA PRO A 405 15.71 14.26 2.32
C PRO A 405 16.43 15.00 3.46
N ARG A 406 15.88 15.01 4.67
CA ARG A 406 16.52 15.55 5.87
C ARG A 406 17.75 14.75 6.29
N GLU A 407 17.78 13.47 5.93
CA GLU A 407 18.93 12.61 6.13
C GLU A 407 19.96 12.91 5.04
N ARG A 408 21.04 13.59 5.37
CA ARG A 408 22.14 13.90 4.44
C ARG A 408 23.00 12.68 4.12
N ALA A 409 22.39 11.50 4.05
CA ALA A 409 23.08 10.27 3.76
C ALA A 409 23.58 10.25 2.31
N ASP A 410 24.82 9.92 2.09
CA ASP A 410 25.44 9.65 0.79
C ASP A 410 25.41 8.15 0.44
N ARG A 411 25.12 7.29 1.43
CA ARG A 411 24.98 5.84 1.30
C ARG A 411 23.62 5.36 1.81
N CYS A 412 23.16 4.24 1.25
CA CYS A 412 21.90 3.63 1.65
C CYS A 412 22.02 3.02 3.05
N GLN A 413 21.12 3.40 3.96
CA GLN A 413 21.06 2.87 5.32
C GLN A 413 20.78 1.36 5.39
N LEU A 414 20.22 0.78 4.30
CA LEU A 414 19.85 -0.64 4.28
C LEU A 414 20.92 -1.54 3.66
N CYS A 415 21.55 -1.11 2.57
CA CYS A 415 22.48 -1.95 1.80
C CYS A 415 23.84 -1.31 1.54
N ASP A 416 24.11 -0.16 2.14
CA ASP A 416 25.36 0.62 2.04
C ASP A 416 25.79 1.01 0.61
N HIS A 417 24.92 0.82 -0.38
CA HIS A 417 25.20 1.26 -1.77
C HIS A 417 25.20 2.80 -1.85
N PRO A 418 26.12 3.42 -2.63
CA PRO A 418 26.10 4.86 -2.84
C PRO A 418 24.75 5.34 -3.36
N LEU A 419 24.24 6.42 -2.81
CA LEU A 419 22.97 7.02 -3.24
C LEU A 419 23.20 7.97 -4.40
N GLY A 420 22.38 7.83 -5.45
CA GLY A 420 22.34 8.74 -6.57
C GLY A 420 21.76 10.10 -6.24
N ALA A 421 21.52 10.91 -7.28
CA ALA A 421 20.90 12.22 -7.16
C ALA A 421 19.49 12.13 -6.58
N ALA A 422 19.09 13.14 -5.81
CA ALA A 422 17.73 13.25 -5.31
C ALA A 422 16.73 13.44 -6.47
N THR A 423 15.58 12.78 -6.38
CA THR A 423 14.43 13.04 -7.25
C THR A 423 13.71 14.26 -6.72
N HIS A 424 13.71 15.33 -7.49
CA HIS A 424 13.05 16.60 -7.16
C HIS A 424 11.66 16.70 -7.78
N GLY A 425 10.85 17.62 -7.27
CA GLY A 425 9.52 17.91 -7.83
C GLY A 425 8.47 16.86 -7.50
N LEU A 426 8.65 16.10 -6.44
CA LEU A 426 7.68 15.13 -5.97
C LEU A 426 6.43 15.88 -5.46
N LEU A 427 5.27 15.53 -6.02
CA LEU A 427 3.97 16.12 -5.66
C LEU A 427 3.05 15.02 -5.15
N HIS A 428 2.61 15.15 -3.89
CA HIS A 428 1.62 14.23 -3.35
C HIS A 428 0.32 14.35 -4.14
N LEU A 429 -0.20 13.21 -4.62
CA LEU A 429 -1.45 13.19 -5.39
C LEU A 429 -2.62 13.44 -4.43
N HIS A 430 -3.41 14.46 -4.74
CA HIS A 430 -4.63 14.83 -4.05
C HIS A 430 -5.87 14.56 -4.93
N THR A 431 -7.02 15.12 -4.54
CA THR A 431 -8.25 15.09 -5.34
C THR A 431 -7.99 15.56 -6.77
N VAL A 432 -8.52 14.84 -7.73
CA VAL A 432 -8.42 15.20 -9.14
C VAL A 432 -9.78 15.59 -9.71
N TYR A 433 -9.75 16.42 -10.74
CA TYR A 433 -10.96 16.86 -11.44
C TYR A 433 -10.97 16.31 -12.85
N THR A 434 -12.14 15.87 -13.27
CA THR A 434 -12.33 15.24 -14.57
C THR A 434 -13.16 16.08 -15.51
N ARG A 435 -13.06 15.76 -16.78
CA ARG A 435 -13.91 16.31 -17.83
C ARG A 435 -14.52 15.16 -18.62
N ARG A 436 -15.83 15.20 -18.82
CA ARG A 436 -16.54 14.24 -19.65
C ARG A 436 -16.01 14.25 -21.07
N ARG A 437 -15.76 13.05 -21.62
CA ARG A 437 -15.42 12.83 -23.02
C ARG A 437 -16.57 12.09 -23.71
N GLU A 438 -16.78 12.40 -24.98
CA GLU A 438 -17.81 11.74 -25.77
C GLU A 438 -17.41 10.29 -26.08
N LYS A 439 -18.37 9.37 -25.98
CA LYS A 439 -18.36 7.95 -26.31
C LYS A 439 -17.31 7.07 -25.60
N ILE A 440 -17.82 5.98 -25.03
CA ILE A 440 -17.00 4.85 -24.60
C ILE A 440 -16.50 4.16 -25.87
N SER A 441 -15.17 3.99 -25.97
CA SER A 441 -14.56 3.10 -26.93
C SER A 441 -14.40 1.72 -26.28
N SER A 442 -14.74 0.65 -26.99
CA SER A 442 -14.42 -0.72 -26.61
C SER A 442 -12.96 -1.07 -26.88
N ASP A 443 -12.18 -0.13 -27.40
CA ASP A 443 -10.78 -0.32 -27.75
C ASP A 443 -9.91 -0.42 -26.49
N GLU A 444 -9.58 -1.65 -26.15
CA GLU A 444 -8.73 -1.99 -25.02
C GLU A 444 -7.27 -1.52 -25.23
N GLU A 445 -6.87 -1.37 -26.48
CA GLU A 445 -5.56 -0.86 -26.85
C GLU A 445 -5.40 0.63 -26.46
N GLU A 446 -6.47 1.42 -26.52
CA GLU A 446 -6.51 2.80 -26.03
C GLU A 446 -6.21 2.87 -24.52
N ARG A 447 -6.75 1.93 -23.73
CA ARG A 447 -6.49 1.83 -22.28
C ARG A 447 -5.04 1.46 -21.97
N ARG A 448 -4.48 0.51 -22.73
CA ARG A 448 -3.07 0.09 -22.60
C ARG A 448 -2.09 1.19 -23.00
N ARG A 449 -2.45 2.00 -23.99
CA ARG A 449 -1.65 3.16 -24.42
C ARG A 449 -1.57 4.25 -23.36
N ALA A 450 -2.56 4.33 -22.47
CA ALA A 450 -2.65 5.33 -21.41
C ALA A 450 -1.91 4.93 -20.11
N GLY A 451 -1.19 3.81 -20.08
CA GLY A 451 -0.48 3.32 -18.90
C GLY A 451 0.66 4.23 -18.44
N PHE A 452 1.01 4.11 -17.15
CA PHE A 452 2.05 4.89 -16.50
C PHE A 452 3.26 4.02 -16.13
N ARG A 453 4.44 4.65 -16.09
CA ARG A 453 5.66 4.09 -15.54
C ARG A 453 5.67 4.38 -14.05
N LEU A 454 5.31 3.38 -13.26
CA LEU A 454 5.25 3.47 -11.80
C LEU A 454 6.49 2.80 -11.21
N VAL A 455 7.01 3.40 -10.15
CA VAL A 455 8.15 2.87 -9.41
C VAL A 455 7.78 2.85 -7.93
N THR A 456 7.94 1.67 -7.34
CA THR A 456 7.73 1.47 -5.92
C THR A 456 9.05 1.61 -5.17
N SER A 457 8.99 2.21 -4.01
CA SER A 457 10.06 2.27 -3.02
C SER A 457 9.47 2.05 -1.64
N TYR A 458 10.28 1.60 -0.71
CA TYR A 458 9.84 1.29 0.64
C TYR A 458 10.82 1.83 1.69
N ARG A 459 10.31 2.01 2.90
CA ARG A 459 11.10 2.39 4.07
C ARG A 459 10.53 1.69 5.30
N PHE A 460 11.38 1.01 6.06
CA PHE A 460 10.99 0.49 7.36
C PHE A 460 10.73 1.64 8.33
N GLN A 461 9.82 1.42 9.28
CA GLN A 461 9.53 2.40 10.31
C GLN A 461 10.76 2.60 11.19
N ASP A 462 10.97 3.84 11.62
CA ASP A 462 12.07 4.22 12.50
C ASP A 462 11.52 4.33 13.93
N HIS A 463 12.09 3.54 14.83
CA HIS A 463 11.76 3.53 16.27
C HIS A 463 12.93 4.09 17.09
N GLY A 464 13.57 5.14 16.59
CA GLY A 464 14.69 5.81 17.19
C GLY A 464 16.02 5.12 16.87
N ASP A 465 16.48 4.22 17.72
CA ASP A 465 17.73 3.48 17.52
C ASP A 465 17.55 2.16 16.75
N ARG A 466 16.32 1.79 16.38
CA ARG A 466 15.98 0.55 15.68
C ARG A 466 15.12 0.79 14.45
N LEU A 467 15.44 0.08 13.38
CA LEU A 467 14.51 -0.06 12.27
C LEU A 467 13.42 -1.06 12.65
N GLY A 468 12.15 -0.75 12.33
CA GLY A 468 11.00 -1.65 12.47
C GLY A 468 11.10 -2.81 11.49
N ARG A 469 12.15 -3.62 11.60
CA ARG A 469 12.49 -4.71 10.70
C ARG A 469 12.80 -5.97 11.49
N GLN A 470 12.22 -7.08 11.07
CA GLN A 470 12.50 -8.42 11.59
C GLN A 470 13.11 -9.25 10.47
N ASP A 471 14.26 -9.87 10.75
CA ASP A 471 14.98 -10.64 9.76
C ASP A 471 14.88 -12.15 10.03
N ALA A 472 14.97 -12.95 8.96
CA ALA A 472 15.10 -14.39 9.04
C ALA A 472 16.00 -14.93 7.92
N HIS A 473 16.74 -15.98 8.19
CA HIS A 473 17.50 -16.71 7.18
C HIS A 473 16.66 -17.88 6.66
N VAL A 474 16.69 -18.07 5.36
CA VAL A 474 16.12 -19.23 4.67
C VAL A 474 17.26 -20.10 4.21
N ALA A 475 17.35 -21.33 4.72
CA ALA A 475 18.43 -22.25 4.41
C ALA A 475 17.91 -23.68 4.21
N ASP A 476 18.55 -24.42 3.34
CA ASP A 476 18.41 -25.88 3.17
C ASP A 476 19.71 -26.58 3.60
N ASP A 477 19.79 -27.87 3.40
CA ASP A 477 21.00 -28.67 3.71
C ASP A 477 22.22 -28.24 2.90
N ALA A 478 22.03 -27.59 1.76
CA ALA A 478 23.12 -27.08 0.90
C ALA A 478 23.61 -25.69 1.33
N GLY A 479 22.90 -25.00 2.22
CA GLY A 479 23.27 -23.72 2.76
C GLY A 479 22.18 -22.65 2.65
N LYS A 480 22.55 -21.41 2.93
CA LYS A 480 21.65 -20.26 2.88
C LYS A 480 21.18 -20.01 1.44
N ILE A 481 19.90 -19.72 1.28
CA ILE A 481 19.25 -19.39 0.00
C ILE A 481 18.92 -17.91 -0.05
N ALA A 482 18.35 -17.38 1.04
CA ALA A 482 17.83 -16.02 1.09
C ALA A 482 17.79 -15.47 2.51
N THR A 483 17.61 -14.17 2.61
CA THR A 483 17.22 -13.47 3.83
C THR A 483 15.84 -12.86 3.63
N LEU A 484 14.97 -12.98 4.62
CA LEU A 484 13.69 -12.31 4.68
C LEU A 484 13.80 -11.09 5.58
N HIS A 485 13.34 -9.95 5.10
CA HIS A 485 13.22 -8.71 5.87
C HIS A 485 11.75 -8.34 5.96
N TYR A 486 11.13 -8.57 7.09
CA TYR A 486 9.74 -8.22 7.36
C TYR A 486 9.66 -6.86 8.06
N GLY A 487 8.70 -6.02 7.67
CA GLY A 487 8.34 -4.79 8.37
C GLY A 487 6.83 -4.68 8.46
N ASP A 488 6.33 -4.53 9.68
CA ASP A 488 4.98 -4.07 9.91
C ASP A 488 4.92 -2.54 9.72
N SER A 489 3.81 -2.05 9.18
CA SER A 489 3.60 -0.62 8.97
C SER A 489 4.74 0.12 8.24
N ALA A 490 5.47 -0.55 7.36
CA ALA A 490 6.49 0.08 6.54
C ALA A 490 5.86 1.08 5.56
N THR A 491 6.52 2.21 5.33
CA THR A 491 6.09 3.19 4.34
C THR A 491 6.39 2.66 2.94
N VAL A 492 5.35 2.46 2.14
CA VAL A 492 5.46 2.12 0.72
C VAL A 492 5.08 3.36 -0.09
N ARG A 493 5.95 3.77 -1.01
CA ARG A 493 5.73 4.90 -1.91
C ARG A 493 5.64 4.41 -3.34
N ILE A 494 4.59 4.80 -4.04
CA ILE A 494 4.47 4.59 -5.49
C ILE A 494 4.59 5.95 -6.18
N THR A 495 5.58 6.06 -7.06
CA THR A 495 5.93 7.28 -7.79
C THR A 495 5.60 7.10 -9.27
N ASN A 496 4.89 8.06 -9.86
CA ASN A 496 4.52 8.05 -11.27
C ASN A 496 5.51 8.86 -12.10
N LEU A 497 6.47 8.20 -12.71
CA LEU A 497 7.55 8.83 -13.47
C LEU A 497 7.13 9.33 -14.86
N GLY A 498 5.94 8.97 -15.34
CA GLY A 498 5.51 9.40 -16.66
C GLY A 498 4.67 8.35 -17.39
N ARG A 499 4.43 8.57 -18.67
CA ARG A 499 3.70 7.61 -19.51
C ARG A 499 4.60 6.47 -19.96
N LEU A 500 4.03 5.26 -20.05
CA LEU A 500 4.77 4.05 -20.50
C LEU A 500 5.45 4.21 -21.87
N ARG A 501 4.85 4.97 -22.77
CA ARG A 501 5.35 5.22 -24.12
C ARG A 501 6.02 6.60 -24.26
N ALA A 502 6.53 7.16 -23.15
CA ALA A 502 7.38 8.33 -23.21
C ALA A 502 8.66 8.01 -24.02
N LYS A 503 9.20 9.01 -24.70
CA LYS A 503 10.51 8.84 -25.40
C LYS A 503 11.59 8.58 -24.35
N LYS A 504 12.61 7.82 -24.73
CA LYS A 504 13.71 7.42 -23.82
C LYS A 504 14.44 8.63 -23.20
N ASP A 505 14.49 9.75 -23.94
CA ASP A 505 15.14 10.99 -23.49
C ASP A 505 14.18 12.00 -22.86
N GLU A 506 12.91 11.62 -22.65
CA GLU A 506 11.94 12.51 -22.02
C GLU A 506 12.16 12.51 -20.50
N PRO A 507 12.36 13.68 -19.86
CA PRO A 507 12.52 13.75 -18.41
C PRO A 507 11.31 13.20 -17.67
N ASP A 508 11.51 12.71 -16.44
CA ASP A 508 10.46 12.15 -15.60
C ASP A 508 9.41 13.21 -15.18
N GLY A 509 8.17 12.78 -15.00
CA GLY A 509 7.08 13.61 -14.48
C GLY A 509 6.18 14.22 -15.56
N PHE A 510 5.35 15.15 -15.14
CA PHE A 510 4.29 15.78 -15.94
C PHE A 510 4.32 17.29 -15.79
N TRP A 511 3.95 17.98 -16.85
CA TRP A 511 3.82 19.45 -16.81
C TRP A 511 2.50 19.84 -16.10
N LEU A 512 2.64 20.72 -15.12
CA LEU A 512 1.54 21.27 -14.32
C LEU A 512 1.57 22.80 -14.40
N ASP A 513 0.40 23.39 -14.52
CA ASP A 513 0.17 24.82 -14.30
C ASP A 513 -0.08 25.05 -12.79
N PRO A 514 0.86 25.66 -12.05
CA PRO A 514 0.71 25.87 -10.60
C PRO A 514 -0.44 26.80 -10.22
N ALA A 515 -0.86 27.68 -11.13
CA ALA A 515 -1.95 28.62 -10.86
C ALA A 515 -3.34 27.96 -10.95
N THR A 516 -3.48 26.92 -11.77
CA THR A 516 -4.79 26.31 -12.04
C THR A 516 -4.88 24.84 -11.68
N GLY A 517 -3.77 24.21 -11.34
CA GLY A 517 -3.69 22.75 -11.13
C GLY A 517 -3.89 21.93 -12.41
N ARG A 518 -3.89 22.55 -13.59
CA ARG A 518 -4.15 21.87 -14.85
C ARG A 518 -2.93 21.11 -15.35
N TRP A 519 -3.14 19.84 -15.73
CA TRP A 519 -2.15 19.06 -16.44
C TRP A 519 -2.02 19.54 -17.88
N LEU A 520 -0.78 19.78 -18.33
CA LEU A 520 -0.46 20.30 -19.64
C LEU A 520 0.14 19.19 -20.51
N ASN A 521 -0.16 19.23 -21.80
CA ASN A 521 0.57 18.39 -22.75
C ASN A 521 1.90 19.06 -23.14
N GLU A 522 2.82 18.27 -23.73
CA GLU A 522 4.14 18.80 -24.13
C GLU A 522 4.06 19.98 -25.14
N GLN A 523 3.08 19.96 -26.03
CA GLN A 523 2.93 21.02 -27.03
C GLN A 523 2.49 22.34 -26.35
N ASP A 524 1.56 22.26 -25.40
CA ASP A 524 1.12 23.41 -24.62
C ASP A 524 2.23 23.91 -23.68
N ALA A 525 3.07 23.01 -23.19
CA ALA A 525 4.25 23.35 -22.40
C ALA A 525 5.33 24.05 -23.24
N LYS A 526 5.65 23.52 -24.44
CA LYS A 526 6.65 24.10 -25.35
C LYS A 526 6.25 25.45 -25.92
N LYS A 527 4.98 25.66 -26.29
CA LYS A 527 4.47 26.94 -26.77
C LYS A 527 4.65 28.07 -25.77
N ALA A 528 4.76 27.76 -24.49
CA ALA A 528 4.93 28.76 -23.45
C ALA A 528 6.37 28.98 -23.01
N VAL A 529 7.30 28.06 -23.34
CA VAL A 529 8.73 28.25 -23.15
C VAL A 529 9.30 29.15 -24.26
N GLY A 530 8.76 29.05 -25.48
CA GLY A 530 9.16 29.90 -26.60
C GLY A 530 8.88 31.42 -26.42
N ASP A 531 7.93 31.76 -25.54
CA ASP A 531 7.60 33.16 -25.21
C ASP A 531 8.40 33.70 -24.01
N ALA A 532 9.25 32.92 -23.38
CA ALA A 532 9.94 33.29 -22.13
C ALA A 532 11.38 33.79 -22.34
N ASP A 533 12.00 33.52 -23.49
CA ASP A 533 13.39 33.93 -23.78
C ASP A 533 13.51 35.30 -24.45
N GLU A 534 12.41 35.93 -24.84
CA GLU A 534 12.43 37.26 -25.50
C GLU A 534 11.34 38.22 -25.07
N LEU A 535 11.15 38.53 -23.80
CA LEU A 535 10.31 39.69 -23.44
C LEU A 535 10.87 40.46 -22.26
N PRO A 536 11.07 41.80 -22.46
CA PRO A 536 11.42 42.69 -21.37
C PRO A 536 10.27 42.80 -20.38
N LEU A 537 10.62 43.04 -19.13
CA LEU A 537 9.72 43.36 -18.03
C LEU A 537 8.78 44.51 -18.46
N ILE A 538 7.56 44.18 -18.85
CA ILE A 538 6.49 45.13 -18.91
C ILE A 538 5.75 45.05 -17.57
N GLU A 539 5.99 45.99 -16.73
CA GLU A 539 5.17 46.35 -15.59
C GLU A 539 3.77 46.76 -16.11
N ASP A 540 2.85 45.81 -16.13
CA ASP A 540 1.44 46.12 -16.23
C ASP A 540 0.65 45.16 -15.34
N GLY A 541 0.21 45.69 -14.20
CA GLY A 541 -0.88 45.16 -13.40
C GLY A 541 -0.76 43.76 -12.84
N GLY A 542 0.32 43.35 -12.17
CA GLY A 542 0.29 42.32 -11.11
C GLY A 542 -0.21 40.93 -11.51
N ARG A 543 0.02 40.46 -12.73
CA ARG A 543 -0.25 39.08 -13.16
C ARG A 543 1.06 38.41 -13.55
N GLU A 544 1.69 37.73 -12.60
CA GLU A 544 2.66 36.69 -12.93
C GLU A 544 1.93 35.60 -13.77
N ARG A 545 2.26 35.52 -15.07
CA ARG A 545 1.92 34.37 -15.87
C ARG A 545 2.60 33.17 -15.23
N GLY A 546 1.80 32.27 -14.63
CA GLY A 546 2.27 31.15 -13.82
C GLY A 546 3.38 30.36 -14.49
N ARG A 547 4.56 30.32 -13.87
CA ARG A 547 5.67 29.47 -14.29
C ARG A 547 5.21 28.02 -14.29
N LYS A 548 5.19 27.37 -15.46
CA LYS A 548 4.89 25.96 -15.59
C LYS A 548 5.95 25.14 -14.86
N LYS A 549 5.52 24.18 -14.05
CA LYS A 549 6.41 23.34 -13.25
C LYS A 549 6.28 21.89 -13.69
N ARG A 550 7.41 21.19 -13.81
CA ARG A 550 7.39 19.75 -14.01
C ARG A 550 7.36 19.08 -12.64
N VAL A 551 6.38 18.20 -12.43
CA VAL A 551 6.16 17.52 -11.15
C VAL A 551 6.00 16.02 -11.34
N ILE A 552 6.38 15.28 -10.32
CA ILE A 552 6.30 13.82 -10.29
C ILE A 552 5.26 13.43 -9.24
N PRO A 553 4.06 12.99 -9.65
CA PRO A 553 3.03 12.56 -8.71
C PRO A 553 3.45 11.31 -7.95
N TYR A 554 3.17 11.28 -6.65
CA TYR A 554 3.37 10.10 -5.82
C TYR A 554 2.25 9.92 -4.79
N VAL A 555 2.15 8.72 -4.28
CA VAL A 555 1.31 8.37 -3.13
C VAL A 555 2.12 7.54 -2.14
N GLU A 556 1.76 7.63 -0.87
CA GLU A 556 2.34 6.82 0.20
C GLU A 556 1.25 6.19 1.04
N ASP A 557 1.55 5.00 1.54
CA ASP A 557 0.72 4.32 2.53
C ASP A 557 1.61 3.43 3.42
N ARG A 558 1.12 3.12 4.62
CA ARG A 558 1.78 2.17 5.50
C ARG A 558 1.24 0.78 5.25
N ARG A 559 2.13 -0.18 5.08
CA ARG A 559 1.80 -1.58 4.72
C ARG A 559 2.73 -2.55 5.41
N ASN A 560 2.23 -3.76 5.67
CA ASN A 560 3.09 -4.87 5.98
C ASN A 560 3.83 -5.30 4.73
N ILE A 561 5.14 -5.39 4.81
CA ILE A 561 6.00 -5.77 3.70
C ILE A 561 6.93 -6.93 4.08
N LEU A 562 7.29 -7.71 3.08
CA LEU A 562 8.37 -8.70 3.16
C LEU A 562 9.29 -8.51 1.96
N VAL A 563 10.56 -8.22 2.23
CA VAL A 563 11.60 -8.21 1.20
C VAL A 563 12.33 -9.55 1.26
N LEU A 564 12.17 -10.34 0.22
CA LEU A 564 12.97 -11.56 0.03
C LEU A 564 14.23 -11.16 -0.71
N HIS A 565 15.39 -11.31 -0.07
CA HIS A 565 16.71 -11.02 -0.60
C HIS A 565 17.46 -12.34 -0.81
N LEU A 566 17.66 -12.70 -2.06
CA LEU A 566 18.40 -13.90 -2.46
C LEU A 566 19.89 -13.69 -2.26
N ASP A 567 20.60 -14.72 -1.84
CA ASP A 567 22.06 -14.67 -1.70
C ASP A 567 22.75 -14.61 -3.07
N GLU A 568 22.12 -15.17 -4.09
CA GLU A 568 22.59 -15.09 -5.48
C GLU A 568 21.58 -14.31 -6.34
N ALA A 569 22.08 -13.35 -7.09
CA ALA A 569 21.26 -12.59 -8.02
C ALA A 569 20.85 -13.43 -9.23
N LEU A 570 19.59 -13.36 -9.61
CA LEU A 570 19.00 -14.13 -10.70
C LEU A 570 18.91 -13.29 -11.99
N PRO A 571 19.00 -13.93 -13.17
CA PRO A 571 18.61 -13.30 -14.42
C PRO A 571 17.17 -12.79 -14.34
N GLN A 572 16.85 -11.68 -15.01
CA GLN A 572 15.55 -11.03 -14.93
C GLN A 572 14.38 -11.99 -15.20
N ALA A 573 14.47 -12.83 -16.22
CA ALA A 573 13.41 -13.79 -16.54
C ALA A 573 13.16 -14.81 -15.43
N THR A 574 14.23 -15.32 -14.80
CA THR A 574 14.13 -16.23 -13.65
C THR A 574 13.54 -15.53 -12.43
N ALA A 575 13.98 -14.30 -12.12
CA ALA A 575 13.48 -13.53 -11.01
C ALA A 575 11.99 -13.19 -11.17
N VAL A 576 11.54 -12.78 -12.37
CA VAL A 576 10.12 -12.54 -12.70
C VAL A 576 9.30 -13.81 -12.50
N SER A 577 9.79 -14.94 -12.99
CA SER A 577 9.10 -16.22 -12.87
C SER A 577 9.00 -16.70 -11.43
N LEU A 578 10.08 -16.54 -10.64
CA LEU A 578 10.09 -16.87 -9.22
C LEU A 578 9.13 -16.00 -8.42
N MET A 579 9.14 -14.69 -8.68
CA MET A 579 8.25 -13.75 -8.01
C MET A 579 6.78 -14.16 -8.18
N TYR A 580 6.33 -14.40 -9.41
CA TYR A 580 4.95 -14.83 -9.65
C TYR A 580 4.66 -16.23 -9.14
N ALA A 581 5.64 -17.14 -9.16
CA ALA A 581 5.46 -18.47 -8.59
C ALA A 581 5.26 -18.42 -7.07
N LEU A 582 6.05 -17.62 -6.37
CA LEU A 582 5.92 -17.43 -4.92
C LEU A 582 4.64 -16.68 -4.55
N GLU A 583 4.28 -15.60 -5.29
CA GLU A 583 3.03 -14.87 -5.09
C GLU A 583 1.85 -15.83 -5.14
N ARG A 584 1.73 -16.62 -6.22
CA ARG A 584 0.68 -17.63 -6.39
C ARG A 584 0.74 -18.73 -5.35
N GLY A 585 1.95 -19.16 -4.99
CA GLY A 585 2.18 -20.17 -3.95
C GLY A 585 1.70 -19.69 -2.58
N VAL A 586 1.96 -18.43 -2.23
CA VAL A 586 1.50 -17.80 -0.98
C VAL A 586 -0.01 -17.64 -0.99
N GLU A 587 -0.59 -17.05 -2.05
CA GLU A 587 -2.04 -16.86 -2.20
C GLU A 587 -2.79 -18.19 -2.01
N ALA A 588 -2.38 -19.24 -2.71
CA ALA A 588 -3.03 -20.54 -2.65
C ALA A 588 -2.76 -21.32 -1.34
N ALA A 589 -1.57 -21.16 -0.73
CA ALA A 589 -1.21 -21.85 0.52
C ALA A 589 -1.90 -21.25 1.75
N PHE A 590 -2.25 -19.95 1.69
CA PHE A 590 -2.82 -19.20 2.81
C PHE A 590 -4.22 -18.64 2.51
N GLU A 591 -4.82 -19.05 1.39
CA GLU A 591 -6.19 -18.71 1.00
C GLU A 591 -6.41 -17.18 0.87
N LEU A 592 -5.44 -16.46 0.28
CA LEU A 592 -5.55 -15.04 0.00
C LEU A 592 -6.26 -14.79 -1.32
N GLU A 593 -6.99 -13.66 -1.40
CA GLU A 593 -7.52 -13.15 -2.67
C GLU A 593 -6.40 -12.54 -3.54
N ASP A 594 -6.56 -12.60 -4.87
CA ASP A 594 -5.60 -12.05 -5.86
C ASP A 594 -5.19 -10.57 -5.59
N ALA A 595 -6.01 -9.82 -4.86
CA ALA A 595 -5.76 -8.41 -4.54
C ALA A 595 -5.18 -8.19 -3.13
N GLU A 596 -5.09 -9.22 -2.29
CA GLU A 596 -4.62 -9.09 -0.91
C GLU A 596 -3.10 -9.15 -0.79
N LEU A 597 -2.43 -9.73 -1.77
CA LEU A 597 -0.97 -9.77 -1.88
C LEU A 597 -0.55 -9.13 -3.20
N THR A 598 0.51 -8.36 -3.18
CA THR A 598 1.17 -7.83 -4.38
C THR A 598 2.66 -8.09 -4.32
N SER A 599 3.27 -8.35 -5.48
CA SER A 599 4.71 -8.57 -5.57
C SER A 599 5.36 -7.65 -6.61
N GLU A 600 6.58 -7.21 -6.33
CA GLU A 600 7.39 -6.39 -7.23
C GLU A 600 8.87 -6.75 -7.11
N LEU A 601 9.60 -6.69 -8.25
CA LEU A 601 11.06 -6.82 -8.24
C LEU A 601 11.72 -5.51 -7.83
N LEU A 602 12.76 -5.59 -7.04
CA LEU A 602 13.57 -4.45 -6.61
C LEU A 602 15.05 -4.64 -7.04
N PRO A 603 15.65 -3.63 -7.67
CA PRO A 603 15.01 -2.48 -8.29
C PRO A 603 14.18 -2.90 -9.52
N PRO A 604 13.26 -2.07 -10.02
CA PRO A 604 12.40 -2.45 -11.15
C PRO A 604 13.14 -2.61 -12.49
N GLU A 605 14.31 -2.02 -12.63
CA GLU A 605 15.12 -2.03 -13.85
C GLU A 605 16.50 -2.69 -13.63
N GLY A 606 17.05 -3.41 -14.63
CA GLY A 606 18.34 -4.09 -14.62
C GLY A 606 18.27 -5.53 -15.09
N ASP A 607 19.40 -6.13 -15.45
CA ASP A 607 19.48 -7.48 -16.04
C ASP A 607 19.51 -8.61 -15.00
N SER A 608 19.89 -8.29 -13.77
CA SER A 608 20.01 -9.22 -12.66
C SER A 608 19.28 -8.72 -11.42
N ARG A 609 18.64 -9.60 -10.68
CA ARG A 609 17.77 -9.31 -9.56
C ARG A 609 18.02 -10.23 -8.38
N ASP A 610 18.12 -9.65 -7.20
CA ASP A 610 18.30 -10.39 -5.95
C ASP A 610 17.17 -10.12 -4.94
N ARG A 611 16.25 -9.17 -5.21
CA ARG A 611 15.22 -8.76 -4.24
C ARG A 611 13.83 -8.76 -4.83
N MET A 612 12.89 -9.23 -4.02
CA MET A 612 11.46 -9.21 -4.30
C MET A 612 10.73 -8.59 -3.12
N LEU A 613 9.89 -7.60 -3.38
CA LEU A 613 9.02 -6.97 -2.40
C LEU A 613 7.64 -7.61 -2.47
N PHE A 614 7.16 -8.13 -1.36
CA PHE A 614 5.77 -8.55 -1.17
C PHE A 614 5.09 -7.57 -0.24
N THR A 615 3.84 -7.21 -0.54
CA THR A 615 3.07 -6.21 0.23
C THR A 615 1.66 -6.73 0.46
N GLU A 616 1.18 -6.72 1.70
CA GLU A 616 -0.21 -6.99 2.04
C GLU A 616 -1.07 -5.76 1.79
N ALA A 617 -2.21 -5.95 1.11
CA ALA A 617 -3.09 -4.85 0.73
C ALA A 617 -4.06 -4.44 1.85
N ALA A 618 -4.42 -5.36 2.75
CA ALA A 618 -5.34 -5.09 3.86
C ALA A 618 -4.69 -4.18 4.91
N GLU A 619 -5.50 -3.38 5.58
CA GLU A 619 -5.06 -2.60 6.74
C GLU A 619 -4.73 -3.55 7.90
N GLY A 620 -3.57 -3.34 8.53
CA GLY A 620 -3.05 -4.26 9.54
C GLY A 620 -2.51 -5.58 8.97
N GLY A 621 -2.75 -5.84 7.69
CA GLY A 621 -2.31 -7.04 6.98
C GLY A 621 -3.11 -8.31 7.31
N ALA A 622 -2.94 -9.34 6.48
CA ALA A 622 -3.46 -10.69 6.74
C ALA A 622 -2.54 -11.50 7.68
N GLY A 623 -1.40 -10.93 8.08
CA GLY A 623 -0.39 -11.58 8.91
C GLY A 623 0.34 -12.73 8.21
N VAL A 624 0.18 -12.88 6.90
CA VAL A 624 0.81 -13.95 6.13
C VAL A 624 2.30 -13.69 5.98
N LEU A 625 2.69 -12.46 5.63
CA LEU A 625 4.10 -12.10 5.45
C LEU A 625 4.89 -12.26 6.74
N ARG A 626 4.29 -11.91 7.88
CA ARG A 626 4.90 -12.16 9.19
C ARG A 626 5.11 -13.66 9.45
N ARG A 627 4.10 -14.49 9.13
CA ARG A 627 4.22 -15.95 9.30
C ARG A 627 5.28 -16.57 8.40
N LEU A 628 5.47 -16.04 7.18
CA LEU A 628 6.55 -16.46 6.30
C LEU A 628 7.93 -16.19 6.93
N GLN A 629 8.07 -15.07 7.64
CA GLN A 629 9.31 -14.68 8.30
C GLN A 629 9.52 -15.42 9.63
N SER A 630 8.46 -15.60 10.44
CA SER A 630 8.61 -16.05 11.83
C SER A 630 8.43 -17.55 12.03
N GLN A 631 7.79 -18.26 11.09
CA GLN A 631 7.47 -19.69 11.27
C GLN A 631 8.25 -20.59 10.30
N PRO A 632 9.03 -21.55 10.79
CA PRO A 632 10.02 -22.32 10.01
C PRO A 632 9.42 -23.03 8.79
N GLY A 633 8.34 -23.51 8.66
CA GLY A 633 7.84 -24.29 7.51
C GLY A 633 6.93 -23.53 6.55
N HIS A 634 6.62 -22.24 6.80
CA HIS A 634 5.57 -21.54 6.06
C HIS A 634 6.00 -21.13 4.64
N LEU A 635 7.23 -20.66 4.47
CA LEU A 635 7.77 -20.37 3.14
C LEU A 635 7.93 -21.66 2.32
N ALA A 636 8.39 -22.74 2.96
CA ALA A 636 8.51 -24.05 2.32
C ALA A 636 7.15 -24.59 1.87
N LYS A 637 6.08 -24.39 2.68
CA LYS A 637 4.69 -24.71 2.30
C LYS A 637 4.28 -23.93 1.05
N ALA A 638 4.53 -22.62 0.99
CA ALA A 638 4.23 -21.81 -0.17
C ALA A 638 5.01 -22.26 -1.42
N ALA A 639 6.30 -22.61 -1.26
CA ALA A 639 7.12 -23.09 -2.36
C ALA A 639 6.64 -24.48 -2.90
N ARG A 640 6.21 -25.40 -2.04
CA ARG A 640 5.58 -26.66 -2.48
C ARG A 640 4.29 -26.44 -3.28
N VAL A 641 3.46 -25.50 -2.83
CA VAL A 641 2.24 -25.14 -3.57
C VAL A 641 2.60 -24.48 -4.90
N ALA A 642 3.62 -23.59 -4.92
CA ALA A 642 4.14 -22.98 -6.15
C ALA A 642 4.63 -24.03 -7.16
N LEU A 643 5.38 -25.06 -6.72
CA LEU A 643 5.79 -26.19 -7.55
C LEU A 643 4.58 -26.87 -8.20
N ALA A 644 3.56 -27.22 -7.42
CA ALA A 644 2.35 -27.85 -7.91
C ALA A 644 1.57 -26.96 -8.91
N ILE A 645 1.53 -25.63 -8.68
CA ILE A 645 0.95 -24.66 -9.61
C ILE A 645 1.75 -24.62 -10.90
N CYS A 646 3.07 -24.63 -10.83
CA CYS A 646 3.99 -24.68 -11.97
C CYS A 646 4.02 -26.03 -12.70
N HIS A 647 3.12 -26.93 -12.38
CA HIS A 647 3.01 -28.28 -12.94
C HIS A 647 4.24 -29.18 -12.69
N PHE A 648 4.85 -29.05 -11.54
CA PHE A 648 5.89 -29.98 -11.07
C PHE A 648 5.35 -30.83 -9.93
N ALA A 649 5.79 -32.09 -9.89
CA ALA A 649 5.64 -32.96 -8.75
C ALA A 649 6.58 -32.53 -7.60
N GLU A 650 6.43 -33.09 -6.42
CA GLU A 650 7.29 -32.77 -5.26
C GLU A 650 8.77 -33.12 -5.51
N ASP A 651 9.07 -34.09 -6.38
CA ASP A 651 10.42 -34.47 -6.79
C ASP A 651 10.96 -33.63 -7.98
N GLY A 652 10.19 -32.63 -8.45
CA GLY A 652 10.54 -31.81 -9.60
C GLY A 652 10.20 -32.42 -10.96
N THR A 653 9.56 -33.57 -11.02
CA THR A 653 9.11 -34.18 -12.27
C THR A 653 8.11 -33.28 -12.98
N ASP A 654 8.30 -33.03 -14.28
CA ASP A 654 7.42 -32.18 -15.08
C ASP A 654 6.11 -32.89 -15.42
N LEU A 655 5.01 -32.38 -14.89
CA LEU A 655 3.64 -32.83 -15.17
C LEU A 655 2.94 -32.01 -16.25
N GLY A 656 3.50 -30.88 -16.68
CA GLY A 656 2.92 -29.97 -17.68
C GLY A 656 3.14 -30.45 -19.12
N GLY A 657 4.24 -31.10 -19.39
CA GLY A 657 4.60 -31.66 -20.70
C GLY A 657 4.38 -30.67 -21.85
N ALA A 658 3.85 -31.14 -22.96
CA ALA A 658 3.58 -30.34 -24.16
C ALA A 658 2.47 -29.28 -23.97
N HIS A 659 1.64 -29.38 -22.92
CA HIS A 659 0.54 -28.44 -22.66
C HIS A 659 1.01 -27.12 -22.01
N CYS A 660 2.21 -27.10 -21.41
CA CYS A 660 2.78 -25.93 -20.77
C CYS A 660 4.30 -25.91 -20.99
N SER A 661 4.76 -25.39 -22.11
CA SER A 661 6.18 -25.36 -22.45
C SER A 661 6.98 -24.36 -21.60
N ARG A 662 6.47 -23.16 -21.35
CA ARG A 662 7.11 -22.12 -20.52
C ARG A 662 6.22 -21.60 -19.41
N GLY A 663 4.96 -21.38 -19.72
CA GLY A 663 3.94 -20.91 -18.81
C GLY A 663 2.57 -20.96 -19.49
N CYS A 664 1.52 -21.07 -18.69
CA CYS A 664 0.15 -21.08 -19.18
C CYS A 664 -0.77 -20.35 -18.20
N TYR A 665 -2.00 -20.08 -18.62
CA TYR A 665 -3.00 -19.41 -17.77
C TYR A 665 -3.50 -20.27 -16.61
N THR A 666 -3.08 -21.51 -16.50
CA THR A 666 -3.36 -22.36 -15.36
C THR A 666 -2.19 -22.41 -14.37
N CYS A 667 -1.08 -21.78 -14.68
CA CYS A 667 0.08 -21.64 -13.79
C CYS A 667 0.43 -20.17 -13.55
N LEU A 668 1.38 -19.62 -14.27
CA LEU A 668 1.99 -18.31 -14.00
C LEU A 668 1.43 -17.15 -14.83
N LEU A 669 0.77 -17.43 -15.96
CA LEU A 669 0.23 -16.36 -16.79
C LEU A 669 -1.11 -15.86 -16.27
N THR A 670 -1.24 -14.54 -16.13
CA THR A 670 -2.49 -13.87 -15.76
C THR A 670 -2.74 -12.67 -16.67
N TYR A 671 -3.97 -12.15 -16.65
CA TYR A 671 -4.26 -10.90 -17.35
C TYR A 671 -3.43 -9.73 -16.80
N GLY A 672 -3.19 -9.71 -15.49
CA GLY A 672 -2.46 -8.64 -14.81
C GLY A 672 -0.96 -8.58 -15.14
N ASN A 673 -0.35 -9.72 -15.48
CA ASN A 673 1.09 -9.81 -15.75
C ASN A 673 1.45 -9.93 -17.23
N GLN A 674 0.55 -9.60 -18.15
CA GLN A 674 0.76 -9.71 -19.61
C GLN A 674 2.06 -9.07 -20.11
N ARG A 675 2.57 -8.04 -19.43
CA ARG A 675 3.82 -7.37 -19.79
C ARG A 675 5.04 -8.25 -19.61
N HIS A 676 4.93 -9.25 -18.76
CA HIS A 676 6.01 -10.17 -18.41
C HIS A 676 5.85 -11.55 -19.04
N HIS A 677 4.82 -11.80 -19.87
CA HIS A 677 4.58 -13.10 -20.47
C HIS A 677 5.78 -13.65 -21.23
N ASP A 678 6.51 -12.77 -21.93
CA ASP A 678 7.73 -13.16 -22.68
C ASP A 678 8.91 -13.54 -21.78
N LEU A 679 8.89 -13.10 -20.51
CA LEU A 679 9.94 -13.38 -19.51
C LEU A 679 9.62 -14.61 -18.67
N ILE A 680 8.34 -14.97 -18.54
CA ILE A 680 7.90 -16.06 -17.65
C ILE A 680 8.31 -17.41 -18.21
N ASP A 681 9.04 -18.17 -17.38
CA ASP A 681 9.43 -19.55 -17.65
C ASP A 681 9.44 -20.37 -16.36
N ARG A 682 8.48 -21.30 -16.22
CA ARG A 682 8.33 -22.17 -15.06
C ARG A 682 9.53 -23.10 -14.84
N HIS A 683 10.23 -23.49 -15.90
CA HIS A 683 11.40 -24.38 -15.82
C HIS A 683 12.60 -23.68 -15.18
N ALA A 684 12.76 -22.37 -15.44
CA ALA A 684 13.85 -21.58 -14.87
C ALA A 684 13.83 -21.47 -13.34
N VAL A 685 12.69 -21.74 -12.71
CA VAL A 685 12.51 -21.61 -11.26
C VAL A 685 12.37 -22.93 -10.52
N ARG A 686 12.29 -24.05 -11.25
CA ARG A 686 12.06 -25.39 -10.69
C ARG A 686 13.04 -25.74 -9.56
N ASP A 687 14.31 -25.65 -9.83
CA ASP A 687 15.36 -26.10 -8.91
C ASP A 687 15.42 -25.23 -7.66
N LEU A 688 15.20 -23.90 -7.81
CA LEU A 688 15.14 -22.99 -6.68
C LEU A 688 13.85 -23.19 -5.85
N LEU A 689 12.73 -23.47 -6.49
CA LEU A 689 11.49 -23.81 -5.75
C LEU A 689 11.64 -25.14 -5.00
N LEU A 690 12.34 -26.14 -5.52
CA LEU A 690 12.66 -27.40 -4.82
C LEU A 690 13.52 -27.13 -3.58
N ARG A 691 14.55 -26.29 -3.69
CA ARG A 691 15.35 -25.88 -2.56
C ARG A 691 14.51 -25.14 -1.51
N LEU A 692 13.70 -24.19 -1.91
CA LEU A 692 12.79 -23.46 -1.02
C LEU A 692 11.73 -24.36 -0.36
N ALA A 693 11.27 -25.40 -1.07
CA ALA A 693 10.29 -26.36 -0.57
C ALA A 693 10.84 -27.26 0.57
N SER A 694 12.16 -27.44 0.64
CA SER A 694 12.86 -28.17 1.71
C SER A 694 13.54 -27.25 2.74
N ALA A 695 13.57 -25.94 2.50
CA ALA A 695 14.25 -24.99 3.36
C ALA A 695 13.50 -24.72 4.66
N GLU A 696 14.25 -24.37 5.69
CA GLU A 696 13.72 -23.82 6.94
C GLU A 696 13.94 -22.31 7.03
N THR A 697 12.95 -21.62 7.58
CA THR A 697 13.05 -20.19 7.90
C THR A 697 13.43 -20.04 9.37
N LEU A 698 14.59 -19.45 9.63
CA LEU A 698 15.14 -19.26 10.97
C LEU A 698 15.15 -17.76 11.28
N PRO A 699 14.26 -17.27 12.18
CA PRO A 699 14.31 -15.89 12.64
C PRO A 699 15.68 -15.57 13.23
N THR A 700 16.27 -14.46 12.76
CA THR A 700 17.53 -13.95 13.30
C THR A 700 17.22 -12.88 14.35
N GLY A 701 18.07 -12.74 15.39
CA GLY A 701 17.81 -11.93 16.58
C GLY A 701 17.52 -10.40 16.37
N ALA A 702 17.26 -9.97 15.16
CA ALA A 702 16.82 -8.60 14.85
C ALA A 702 15.40 -8.26 15.35
N GLY A 703 14.69 -9.17 15.98
CA GLY A 703 13.40 -8.96 16.62
C GLY A 703 13.42 -9.09 18.14
N VAL A 704 14.61 -9.33 18.73
CA VAL A 704 14.76 -9.44 20.17
C VAL A 704 14.64 -8.05 20.80
N THR A 705 13.85 -7.90 21.87
CA THR A 705 13.81 -6.62 22.59
C THR A 705 15.24 -6.23 23.03
N ARG A 706 15.50 -4.92 23.12
CA ARG A 706 16.81 -4.43 23.59
C ARG A 706 17.19 -5.03 24.93
N THR A 707 16.20 -5.27 25.79
CA THR A 707 16.39 -5.91 27.10
C THR A 707 16.78 -7.39 26.96
N ASP A 708 16.14 -8.11 26.06
CA ASP A 708 16.46 -9.52 25.81
C ASP A 708 17.80 -9.68 25.09
N GLN A 709 18.11 -8.82 24.13
CA GLN A 709 19.41 -8.77 23.47
C GLN A 709 20.53 -8.54 24.50
N MET A 710 20.32 -7.57 25.38
CA MET A 710 21.27 -7.33 26.48
C MET A 710 21.41 -8.56 27.37
N ARG A 711 20.33 -9.24 27.75
CA ARG A 711 20.37 -10.46 28.57
C ARG A 711 21.17 -11.57 27.89
N VAL A 712 20.90 -11.80 26.58
CA VAL A 712 21.63 -12.80 25.79
C VAL A 712 23.13 -12.43 25.67
N LEU A 713 23.45 -11.17 25.37
CA LEU A 713 24.80 -10.70 25.26
C LEU A 713 25.55 -10.86 26.63
N ALA A 714 24.91 -10.45 27.73
CA ALA A 714 25.48 -10.59 29.07
C ALA A 714 25.65 -12.06 29.49
N GLN A 715 24.77 -12.97 29.07
CA GLN A 715 24.92 -14.41 29.33
C GLN A 715 26.06 -15.03 28.53
N ARG A 716 26.30 -14.53 27.31
CA ARG A 716 27.40 -15.00 26.43
C ARG A 716 28.73 -14.35 26.73
N SER A 717 28.78 -13.23 27.47
CA SER A 717 30.02 -12.54 27.86
C SER A 717 30.82 -13.37 28.87
N ASP A 718 32.10 -13.57 28.58
CA ASP A 718 33.01 -14.38 29.41
C ASP A 718 33.47 -13.61 30.65
N THR A 719 33.62 -12.27 30.54
CA THR A 719 34.20 -11.44 31.63
C THR A 719 33.20 -10.44 32.21
N GLY A 720 33.52 -9.91 33.43
CA GLY A 720 32.75 -8.81 34.02
C GLY A 720 32.86 -7.52 33.21
N LEU A 721 34.06 -7.23 32.66
CA LEU A 721 34.29 -6.03 31.85
C LEU A 721 33.47 -6.00 30.56
N GLU A 722 33.28 -7.13 29.90
CA GLU A 722 32.40 -7.26 28.74
C GLU A 722 30.93 -6.99 29.11
N ARG A 723 30.45 -7.48 30.25
CA ARG A 723 29.11 -7.20 30.78
C ARG A 723 28.93 -5.73 31.12
N ASP A 724 29.94 -5.09 31.69
CA ASP A 724 29.93 -3.65 31.97
C ASP A 724 29.88 -2.84 30.66
N PHE A 725 30.59 -3.26 29.62
CA PHE A 725 30.53 -2.63 28.30
C PHE A 725 29.14 -2.67 27.69
N VAL A 726 28.47 -3.83 27.69
CA VAL A 726 27.07 -3.96 27.17
C VAL A 726 26.10 -3.08 27.99
N SER A 727 26.26 -3.06 29.31
CA SER A 727 25.44 -2.21 30.19
C SER A 727 25.70 -0.73 29.93
N TRP A 728 26.94 -0.34 29.71
CA TRP A 728 27.36 1.02 29.40
C TRP A 728 26.75 1.50 28.05
N LEU A 729 26.79 0.64 27.01
CA LEU A 729 26.14 0.94 25.73
C LEU A 729 24.61 1.15 25.87
N LYS A 730 23.97 0.28 26.68
CA LYS A 730 22.51 0.37 26.91
C LYS A 730 22.15 1.67 27.61
N GLU A 731 22.85 2.03 28.70
CA GLU A 731 22.59 3.21 29.52
C GLU A 731 22.70 4.52 28.72
N ARG A 732 23.58 4.54 27.71
CA ARG A 732 23.82 5.69 26.84
C ARG A 732 23.06 5.66 25.53
N GLY A 733 22.19 4.67 25.35
CA GLY A 733 21.34 4.58 24.17
C GLY A 733 22.05 4.17 22.87
N HIS A 734 23.32 3.71 22.96
CA HIS A 734 24.07 3.25 21.79
C HIS A 734 23.54 1.90 21.26
N ARG A 735 23.82 1.61 19.99
CA ARG A 735 23.50 0.33 19.38
C ARG A 735 24.19 -0.81 20.15
N LEU A 736 23.43 -1.86 20.51
CA LEU A 736 23.97 -3.07 21.09
C LEU A 736 24.56 -3.99 20.00
N PRO A 737 25.62 -4.78 20.33
CA PRO A 737 26.14 -5.79 19.41
C PRO A 737 25.08 -6.79 18.97
N ASP A 738 25.21 -7.32 17.77
CA ASP A 738 24.29 -8.32 17.23
C ASP A 738 24.56 -9.72 17.83
N ASP A 739 25.83 -9.98 18.25
CA ASP A 739 26.20 -11.27 18.84
C ASP A 739 27.45 -11.12 19.76
N ALA A 740 27.72 -12.12 20.60
CA ALA A 740 28.85 -12.17 21.50
C ALA A 740 29.62 -13.50 21.39
N GLN A 741 30.93 -13.45 21.55
CA GLN A 741 31.81 -14.60 21.61
C GLN A 741 31.72 -15.52 20.37
N VAL A 742 31.59 -14.94 19.19
CA VAL A 742 31.45 -15.65 17.91
C VAL A 742 32.82 -16.06 17.39
N TYR A 743 33.01 -17.36 17.12
CA TYR A 743 34.24 -17.82 16.46
C TYR A 743 34.18 -17.53 14.96
N VAL A 744 35.21 -16.85 14.45
CA VAL A 744 35.38 -16.53 13.01
C VAL A 744 36.40 -17.49 12.42
N PRO A 745 35.97 -18.53 11.68
CA PRO A 745 36.88 -19.61 11.22
C PRO A 745 37.98 -19.09 10.29
N GLU A 746 37.68 -18.13 9.41
CA GLU A 746 38.61 -17.58 8.42
C GLU A 746 39.77 -16.83 9.05
N ALA A 747 39.54 -16.22 10.22
CA ALA A 747 40.53 -15.48 10.96
C ALA A 747 41.14 -16.28 12.14
N GLY A 748 40.54 -17.40 12.51
CA GLY A 748 40.91 -18.16 13.71
C GLY A 748 40.82 -17.30 14.98
N ALA A 749 39.88 -16.35 15.02
CA ALA A 749 39.70 -15.37 16.06
C ALA A 749 38.30 -15.45 16.67
N ARG A 750 38.17 -15.02 17.93
CA ARG A 750 36.91 -14.98 18.66
C ARG A 750 36.74 -13.60 19.31
N PRO A 751 36.14 -12.62 18.56
CA PRO A 751 35.84 -11.31 19.13
C PRO A 751 34.81 -11.43 20.26
N ASP A 752 34.92 -10.50 21.25
CA ASP A 752 33.99 -10.44 22.38
C ASP A 752 32.59 -10.10 21.91
N PHE A 753 32.48 -9.14 20.95
CA PHE A 753 31.21 -8.78 20.33
C PHE A 753 31.34 -8.59 18.82
N VAL A 754 30.22 -8.75 18.15
CA VAL A 754 30.11 -8.61 16.68
C VAL A 754 28.93 -7.70 16.31
N TYR A 755 29.20 -6.75 15.44
CA TYR A 755 28.15 -6.01 14.71
C TYR A 755 28.10 -6.49 13.27
N ARG A 756 26.93 -6.93 12.83
CA ARG A 756 26.68 -7.34 11.44
C ARG A 756 26.07 -6.16 10.69
N LEU A 757 26.93 -5.27 10.22
CA LEU A 757 26.53 -4.08 9.48
C LEU A 757 26.41 -4.37 7.98
N PRO A 758 25.57 -3.61 7.24
CA PRO A 758 25.59 -3.61 5.79
C PRO A 758 26.96 -3.05 5.32
N GLY A 759 27.83 -3.89 4.83
CA GLY A 759 29.21 -3.58 4.50
C GLY A 759 30.14 -4.57 5.14
N ALA A 760 31.16 -4.11 5.83
CA ALA A 760 32.05 -4.97 6.60
C ALA A 760 31.45 -5.27 7.99
N PRO A 761 31.47 -6.54 8.44
CA PRO A 761 31.16 -6.86 9.84
C PRO A 761 32.23 -6.26 10.75
N VAL A 762 31.83 -5.84 11.96
CA VAL A 762 32.75 -5.25 12.94
C VAL A 762 32.99 -6.22 14.09
N ALA A 763 34.25 -6.52 14.34
CA ALA A 763 34.70 -7.27 15.49
C ALA A 763 35.10 -6.31 16.62
N VAL A 764 34.54 -6.49 17.80
CA VAL A 764 34.84 -5.67 18.98
C VAL A 764 35.54 -6.52 20.03
N PHE A 765 36.64 -5.99 20.55
CA PHE A 765 37.39 -6.55 21.67
C PHE A 765 37.37 -5.57 22.86
N VAL A 766 37.09 -6.10 24.07
CA VAL A 766 37.05 -5.35 25.30
C VAL A 766 38.25 -5.80 26.17
N ASP A 767 39.33 -5.06 26.09
CA ASP A 767 40.62 -5.47 26.60
C ASP A 767 40.78 -5.16 28.10
N GLY A 768 40.90 -6.21 28.88
CA GLY A 768 41.26 -6.13 30.30
C GLY A 768 42.76 -5.89 30.55
N PRO A 769 43.19 -5.69 31.81
CA PRO A 769 44.57 -5.43 32.16
C PRO A 769 45.58 -6.53 31.71
N VAL A 770 45.13 -7.74 31.49
CA VAL A 770 45.96 -8.88 31.06
C VAL A 770 46.51 -8.72 29.64
N HIS A 771 45.84 -7.97 28.79
CA HIS A 771 46.25 -7.68 27.41
C HIS A 771 47.44 -6.73 27.28
N ALA A 772 47.92 -6.18 28.40
CA ALA A 772 49.16 -5.40 28.48
C ALA A 772 50.45 -6.27 28.47
N ASP A 773 50.35 -7.60 28.61
CA ASP A 773 51.48 -8.52 28.47
C ASP A 773 51.93 -8.61 27.00
N ALA A 774 53.22 -8.41 26.74
CA ALA A 774 53.78 -8.33 25.40
C ALA A 774 53.50 -9.56 24.50
N ARG A 775 53.40 -10.75 25.09
CA ARG A 775 53.09 -12.01 24.33
C ARG A 775 51.63 -12.13 23.98
N VAL A 776 50.76 -11.63 24.84
CA VAL A 776 49.31 -11.57 24.56
C VAL A 776 49.05 -10.53 23.50
N ALA A 777 49.62 -9.33 23.61
CA ALA A 777 49.50 -8.24 22.63
C ALA A 777 49.95 -8.65 21.21
N GLU A 778 51.05 -9.42 21.10
CA GLU A 778 51.53 -9.89 19.77
C GLU A 778 50.55 -10.90 19.14
N ARG A 779 49.97 -11.81 19.91
CA ARG A 779 48.98 -12.78 19.44
C ARG A 779 47.67 -12.08 19.05
N ASP A 780 47.23 -11.07 19.82
CA ASP A 780 46.03 -10.29 19.57
C ASP A 780 46.18 -9.44 18.32
N ALA A 781 47.34 -8.82 18.09
CA ALA A 781 47.65 -8.10 16.86
C ALA A 781 47.61 -9.01 15.60
N GLN A 782 48.10 -10.25 15.73
CA GLN A 782 48.04 -11.23 14.65
C GLN A 782 46.58 -11.66 14.37
N ALA A 783 45.74 -11.80 15.41
CA ALA A 783 44.32 -12.14 15.25
C ALA A 783 43.55 -10.97 14.60
N GLU A 784 43.85 -9.75 15.01
CA GLU A 784 43.31 -8.53 14.43
C GLU A 784 43.63 -8.42 12.92
N GLN A 785 44.92 -8.62 12.57
CA GLN A 785 45.33 -8.56 11.16
C GLN A 785 44.60 -9.60 10.30
N ARG A 786 44.40 -10.82 10.81
CA ARG A 786 43.66 -11.86 10.11
C ARG A 786 42.16 -11.52 9.93
N LEU A 787 41.57 -10.84 10.90
CA LEU A 787 40.20 -10.33 10.78
C LEU A 787 40.11 -9.26 9.70
N ILE A 788 41.03 -8.31 9.66
CA ILE A 788 41.10 -7.26 8.63
C ILE A 788 41.31 -7.89 7.25
N ASP A 789 42.22 -8.87 7.13
CA ASP A 789 42.46 -9.59 5.88
C ASP A 789 41.22 -10.39 5.39
N ALA A 790 40.38 -10.82 6.35
CA ALA A 790 39.08 -11.45 6.06
C ALA A 790 37.93 -10.47 5.80
N GLY A 791 38.22 -9.16 5.73
CA GLY A 791 37.23 -8.11 5.39
C GLY A 791 36.40 -7.63 6.59
N TRP A 792 36.90 -7.80 7.81
CA TRP A 792 36.26 -7.29 9.03
C TRP A 792 36.86 -5.96 9.43
N ASP A 793 36.05 -5.05 9.96
CA ASP A 793 36.54 -3.93 10.74
C ASP A 793 36.79 -4.37 12.19
N VAL A 794 37.83 -3.83 12.85
CA VAL A 794 38.17 -4.19 14.20
C VAL A 794 38.21 -2.96 15.10
N VAL A 795 37.49 -3.01 16.24
CA VAL A 795 37.48 -1.95 17.25
C VAL A 795 37.84 -2.50 18.59
N ARG A 796 38.76 -1.82 19.29
CA ARG A 796 39.21 -2.22 20.62
C ARG A 796 38.83 -1.20 21.68
N PHE A 797 38.39 -1.70 22.83
CA PHE A 797 38.02 -0.94 24.00
C PHE A 797 38.91 -1.32 25.20
N PRO A 798 40.10 -0.69 25.33
CA PRO A 798 40.91 -0.88 26.51
C PRO A 798 40.18 -0.45 27.79
N HIS A 799 40.37 -1.18 28.87
CA HIS A 799 39.72 -0.94 30.17
C HIS A 799 39.98 0.46 30.75
N ASP A 800 41.09 1.07 30.39
CA ASP A 800 41.54 2.41 30.84
C ASP A 800 41.28 3.52 29.83
N ALA A 801 40.66 3.21 28.66
CA ALA A 801 40.37 4.18 27.63
C ALA A 801 39.01 4.89 27.86
N ASP A 802 38.85 6.07 27.29
CA ASP A 802 37.58 6.77 27.25
C ASP A 802 36.67 6.13 26.17
N TRP A 803 35.83 5.20 26.56
CA TRP A 803 34.90 4.50 25.69
C TRP A 803 33.95 5.47 24.99
N ALA A 804 33.57 6.58 25.65
CA ALA A 804 32.69 7.59 25.05
C ALA A 804 33.35 8.28 23.83
N ALA A 805 34.66 8.57 23.94
CA ALA A 805 35.40 9.17 22.82
C ALA A 805 35.56 8.20 21.65
N ILE A 806 35.78 6.89 21.92
CA ILE A 806 35.87 5.85 20.87
C ILE A 806 34.54 5.71 20.13
N VAL A 807 33.46 5.58 20.87
CA VAL A 807 32.11 5.40 20.27
C VAL A 807 31.68 6.66 19.51
N ALA A 808 31.93 7.86 20.03
CA ALA A 808 31.63 9.13 19.35
C ALA A 808 32.38 9.29 18.02
N GLY A 809 33.59 8.70 17.93
CA GLY A 809 34.38 8.69 16.69
C GLY A 809 33.83 7.73 15.61
N MET A 810 32.92 6.83 15.95
CA MET A 810 32.43 5.75 15.07
C MET A 810 30.88 5.64 15.09
N PRO A 811 30.15 6.72 14.79
CA PRO A 811 28.68 6.71 14.89
C PRO A 811 28.02 5.75 13.90
N SER A 812 28.71 5.37 12.81
CA SER A 812 28.24 4.35 11.85
C SER A 812 28.13 2.95 12.46
N TYR A 813 28.92 2.63 13.49
CA TYR A 813 28.91 1.33 14.15
C TYR A 813 27.99 1.32 15.37
N PHE A 814 28.10 2.35 16.21
CA PHE A 814 27.46 2.38 17.53
C PHE A 814 26.19 3.24 17.59
N GLY A 815 25.84 3.93 16.48
CA GLY A 815 24.71 4.85 16.44
C GLY A 815 24.91 6.11 17.29
N PRO A 816 24.02 7.10 17.18
CA PRO A 816 24.03 8.27 18.06
C PRO A 816 23.61 7.84 19.45
N GLY A 817 24.36 8.27 20.48
CA GLY A 817 23.93 8.14 21.84
C GLY A 817 22.74 9.04 22.16
N SER A 818 21.86 8.62 23.07
CA SER A 818 20.87 9.54 23.63
C SER A 818 21.59 10.43 24.66
N ASP A 819 21.62 11.73 24.42
CA ASP A 819 21.93 12.71 25.45
C ASP A 819 20.82 12.61 26.52
N ARG A 820 21.18 12.06 27.69
CA ARG A 820 20.39 12.19 28.90
C ARG A 820 20.89 13.37 29.66
#